data_779583a9fca8b1f32b3fec34e7e76b66
#
_entry.id   779583a9fca8b1f32b3fec34e7e76b66
#
_cell.length_a   1.000
_cell.length_b   1.000
_cell.length_c   1.000
_cell.angle_alpha   90.00
_cell.angle_beta   90.00
_cell.angle_gamma   90.00
#
_symmetry.space_group_name_H-M   'P 1'
#
loop_
_entity.id
_entity.type
_entity.pdbx_description
1 polymer ?
#
loop_
_entity_poly.entity_id
_entity_poly.type
_entity_poly.pdbx_seq_one_letter_code
_entity_poly.pdbx_strand_id
1 'polypeptide(L)'
;LPFLLFLDEEERDGETVLAPGRCVRASDLGLGGNNPEWKFVIHDRTRKGPAVPNGSIGSRYGEEGTWNLEMRDCYDRADLDPVLSYAELGDETEWKLAAFPVFFEGQPSLRKGAVPVRRLAVTGADGKQQERLVTTVFDILAASLAIDRGHGGDVASGYEDARAYATPAWQEAITGVPAEDMIRVAREFADNAERTGGRSMIIMGAGVNHWYNNDVTYRAMISLTTLCGCQGVSGGGWAHYVGQEKVRPLAGWTTVTVGSDWMGPPRLHNGTSFYYFALDSWRHELLSMDKLTPPDRKGSLPDHPADCNALAARLGWLPFYPQFKENSLETCEKAAKAGAASNEEIVAHTLERLKSGDLELSVDAPDDPANVPRVMVFWRANPLGSNVKGHEYFLKYLLGTESSFLGEEARQPETIRTTPEPDSPEGVGGGKLDLMVTSEIRMSTTCVYSDIVLPAAHWYEYHDLSSTDMHPFIHPFNPATDPAWEARTNWDQFKAIAQKFSELAGKHLGVRKDMVATALLHDTPGEIGQPFGEVRDWRRGDAEPVPGKTMFNLKVVERPYPDIYKMYSALGPNVAKPGGVGAKGVSWSCAPEYEQLKARLGVVSEPGVSEGMPRIDNAKDACEIMLALSPESNGDVGVRSWAGLEKQTGFKLNDLSRPVQDQHLTFEGITARPTKGFTSPNWSGIEVHGRTYAPFELNVQRLVPFHTLTGRQHFYMDHEWMRGLGESLPVYRPPLSLAAIGEISGPRIPRTDKDLVLNFLSPHSKWSIHSSYSDNHIMRELSRGGGEIWLNNDDAASAGIADNDWLECFNANGVFMGRAVVSHRIPHGKTYIHHAQERTVNVPLSPLSGTRGGTHNSLTRPLVKPTQMIGGYG
;
A
#
# COMPACT_ATOMS: atom_id res chain seq x y z
N LEU A 1 -7.78 14.96 -17.28
CA LEU A 1 -7.98 15.13 -18.73
C LEU A 1 -8.77 13.96 -19.31
N PRO A 2 -9.57 14.22 -20.37
CA PRO A 2 -10.29 13.19 -21.10
C PRO A 2 -9.36 12.50 -22.11
N PHE A 3 -8.44 11.70 -21.60
CA PHE A 3 -7.55 10.91 -22.45
C PHE A 3 -8.35 10.00 -23.38
N LEU A 4 -7.80 9.75 -24.56
CA LEU A 4 -8.36 8.83 -25.52
C LEU A 4 -7.99 7.39 -25.18
N LEU A 5 -8.95 6.50 -25.32
CA LEU A 5 -8.71 5.05 -25.21
C LEU A 5 -9.30 4.32 -26.40
N PHE A 6 -8.70 3.18 -26.72
CA PHE A 6 -9.20 2.28 -27.75
C PHE A 6 -10.44 1.55 -27.26
N LEU A 7 -11.31 1.23 -28.20
CA LEU A 7 -12.34 0.23 -28.04
C LEU A 7 -11.95 -0.96 -28.90
N ASP A 8 -11.74 -2.08 -28.23
CA ASP A 8 -11.33 -3.31 -28.87
C ASP A 8 -12.56 -4.16 -29.20
N GLU A 9 -12.61 -4.71 -30.41
CA GLU A 9 -13.64 -5.65 -30.82
C GLU A 9 -13.27 -7.04 -30.27
N GLU A 10 -14.20 -7.66 -29.56
CA GLU A 10 -14.02 -8.97 -28.97
C GLU A 10 -15.24 -9.85 -29.31
N GLU A 11 -14.98 -11.07 -29.76
CA GLU A 11 -16.04 -12.07 -30.00
C GLU A 11 -16.43 -12.73 -28.69
N ARG A 12 -17.73 -12.75 -28.39
CA ARG A 12 -18.27 -13.29 -27.14
C ARG A 12 -19.64 -13.93 -27.36
N ASP A 13 -19.75 -15.16 -26.97
CA ASP A 13 -21.00 -15.93 -27.09
C ASP A 13 -21.63 -15.83 -28.50
N GLY A 14 -20.77 -15.64 -29.53
CA GLY A 14 -21.18 -15.44 -30.90
C GLY A 14 -21.64 -14.02 -31.29
N GLU A 15 -21.43 -13.04 -30.39
CA GLU A 15 -21.65 -11.61 -30.67
C GLU A 15 -20.32 -10.86 -30.61
N THR A 16 -20.14 -9.90 -31.52
CA THR A 16 -19.03 -8.94 -31.44
C THR A 16 -19.39 -7.83 -30.45
N VAL A 17 -18.63 -7.70 -29.37
CA VAL A 17 -18.77 -6.62 -28.39
C VAL A 17 -17.56 -5.72 -28.42
N LEU A 18 -17.77 -4.44 -28.13
CA LEU A 18 -16.69 -3.50 -27.90
C LEU A 18 -16.32 -3.51 -26.41
N ALA A 19 -15.03 -3.56 -26.10
CA ALA A 19 -14.55 -3.47 -24.73
C ALA A 19 -13.58 -2.29 -24.58
N PRO A 20 -13.60 -1.56 -23.43
CA PRO A 20 -12.60 -0.54 -23.14
C PRO A 20 -11.20 -1.15 -23.08
N GLY A 21 -10.33 -0.70 -23.96
CA GLY A 21 -8.95 -1.12 -24.10
C GLY A 21 -7.96 -0.21 -23.36
N ARG A 22 -6.72 -0.17 -23.83
CA ARG A 22 -5.68 0.74 -23.32
C ARG A 22 -5.86 2.16 -23.84
N CYS A 23 -5.28 3.11 -23.15
CA CYS A 23 -5.23 4.49 -23.64
C CYS A 23 -4.31 4.63 -24.86
N VAL A 24 -4.65 5.56 -25.73
CA VAL A 24 -3.83 5.92 -26.89
C VAL A 24 -2.53 6.59 -26.41
N ARG A 25 -1.41 6.21 -27.03
CA ARG A 25 -0.10 6.79 -26.80
C ARG A 25 0.37 7.62 -28.00
N ALA A 26 1.30 8.52 -27.76
CA ALA A 26 1.90 9.33 -28.83
C ALA A 26 2.55 8.47 -29.91
N SER A 27 3.17 7.34 -29.54
CA SER A 27 3.71 6.38 -30.49
C SER A 27 2.67 5.74 -31.41
N ASP A 28 1.43 5.59 -30.96
CA ASP A 28 0.33 5.08 -31.81
C ASP A 28 0.01 6.06 -32.96
N LEU A 29 0.35 7.33 -32.80
CA LEU A 29 0.19 8.36 -33.82
C LEU A 29 1.42 8.49 -34.72
N GLY A 30 2.43 7.63 -34.54
CA GLY A 30 3.71 7.73 -35.22
C GLY A 30 4.59 8.90 -34.75
N LEU A 31 4.27 9.50 -33.61
CA LEU A 31 5.07 10.58 -33.02
C LEU A 31 6.31 10.01 -32.34
N GLY A 32 7.46 10.62 -32.63
CA GLY A 32 8.74 10.25 -32.04
C GLY A 32 9.07 11.04 -30.77
N GLY A 33 10.37 11.16 -30.46
CA GLY A 33 10.88 11.87 -29.29
C GLY A 33 11.10 10.98 -28.08
N ASN A 34 11.19 11.59 -26.89
CA ASN A 34 11.44 10.82 -25.65
C ASN A 34 10.18 10.10 -25.19
N ASN A 35 10.28 8.78 -25.02
CA ASN A 35 9.27 7.91 -24.40
C ASN A 35 7.84 8.10 -24.97
N PRO A 36 7.64 8.09 -26.31
CA PRO A 36 6.31 8.34 -26.89
C PRO A 36 5.28 7.25 -26.52
N GLU A 37 5.72 6.04 -26.18
CA GLU A 37 4.93 4.91 -25.73
C GLU A 37 4.35 5.09 -24.32
N TRP A 38 4.77 6.14 -23.61
CA TRP A 38 4.26 6.50 -22.29
C TRP A 38 3.34 7.73 -22.31
N LYS A 39 3.36 8.53 -23.38
CA LYS A 39 2.64 9.80 -23.48
C LYS A 39 1.20 9.62 -23.88
N PHE A 40 0.29 10.04 -23.06
CA PHE A 40 -1.15 9.95 -23.29
C PHE A 40 -1.63 11.00 -24.28
N VAL A 41 -2.69 10.67 -25.01
CA VAL A 41 -3.29 11.49 -26.07
C VAL A 41 -4.66 11.97 -25.65
N ILE A 42 -5.00 13.22 -26.04
CA ILE A 42 -6.33 13.81 -25.96
C ILE A 42 -6.84 14.15 -27.36
N HIS A 43 -8.11 14.48 -27.49
CA HIS A 43 -8.64 15.18 -28.66
C HIS A 43 -8.66 16.69 -28.39
N ASP A 44 -8.00 17.47 -29.23
CA ASP A 44 -7.98 18.91 -29.13
C ASP A 44 -9.03 19.53 -30.07
N ARG A 45 -9.88 20.41 -29.52
CA ARG A 45 -10.97 21.07 -30.26
C ARG A 45 -10.45 22.01 -31.33
N THR A 46 -9.40 22.74 -31.02
CA THR A 46 -8.81 23.73 -31.93
C THR A 46 -8.16 23.08 -33.14
N ARG A 47 -7.44 21.98 -32.92
CA ARG A 47 -6.79 21.17 -33.98
C ARG A 47 -7.78 20.26 -34.71
N LYS A 48 -8.93 20.02 -34.09
CA LYS A 48 -9.91 19.01 -34.54
C LYS A 48 -9.29 17.61 -34.70
N GLY A 49 -8.38 17.26 -33.78
CA GLY A 49 -7.63 16.02 -33.85
C GLY A 49 -6.82 15.71 -32.57
N PRO A 50 -6.01 14.65 -32.61
CA PRO A 50 -5.23 14.21 -31.46
C PRO A 50 -4.11 15.21 -31.10
N ALA A 51 -3.83 15.35 -29.81
CA ALA A 51 -2.75 16.15 -29.28
C ALA A 51 -2.20 15.51 -28.00
N VAL A 52 -0.96 15.84 -27.63
CA VAL A 52 -0.29 15.26 -26.47
C VAL A 52 0.01 16.36 -25.43
N PRO A 53 -0.75 16.42 -24.32
CA PRO A 53 -0.58 17.50 -23.35
C PRO A 53 0.73 17.38 -22.57
N ASN A 54 1.24 18.53 -22.13
CA ASN A 54 2.36 18.61 -21.21
C ASN A 54 2.12 17.82 -19.91
N GLY A 55 3.21 17.38 -19.30
CA GLY A 55 3.16 16.63 -18.06
C GLY A 55 2.63 15.21 -18.22
N SER A 56 2.69 14.67 -19.44
CA SER A 56 2.26 13.33 -19.76
C SER A 56 3.30 12.24 -19.42
N ILE A 57 4.40 12.61 -18.77
CA ILE A 57 5.41 11.67 -18.24
C ILE A 57 5.85 12.16 -16.88
N GLY A 58 6.03 11.22 -15.95
CA GLY A 58 6.61 11.50 -14.64
C GLY A 58 8.09 11.89 -14.71
N SER A 59 8.57 12.54 -13.68
CA SER A 59 9.95 13.06 -13.59
C SER A 59 11.04 12.01 -13.83
N ARG A 60 10.73 10.75 -13.63
CA ARG A 60 11.66 9.63 -13.82
C ARG A 60 12.00 9.33 -15.26
N TYR A 61 11.13 9.68 -16.17
CA TYR A 61 11.34 9.46 -17.60
C TYR A 61 11.92 10.69 -18.32
N GLY A 62 12.30 11.72 -17.55
CA GLY A 62 13.41 12.57 -17.93
C GLY A 62 13.14 13.79 -18.77
N GLU A 63 11.98 14.42 -18.66
CA GLU A 63 11.78 15.75 -19.26
C GLU A 63 11.83 16.84 -18.16
N GLU A 64 13.02 17.03 -17.59
CA GLU A 64 13.26 18.01 -16.54
C GLU A 64 12.82 19.42 -16.97
N GLY A 65 12.05 20.12 -16.12
CA GLY A 65 11.53 21.47 -16.40
C GLY A 65 10.35 21.53 -17.36
N THR A 66 9.91 20.41 -17.91
CA THR A 66 8.75 20.34 -18.83
C THR A 66 7.52 19.69 -18.21
N TRP A 67 7.64 19.19 -16.99
CA TRP A 67 6.58 18.53 -16.27
C TRP A 67 5.59 19.52 -15.63
N ASN A 68 5.11 20.44 -16.41
CA ASN A 68 4.08 21.39 -15.98
C ASN A 68 2.71 20.94 -16.48
N LEU A 69 1.68 21.25 -15.73
CA LEU A 69 0.30 20.89 -16.04
C LEU A 69 -0.43 21.98 -16.84
N GLU A 70 0.27 22.93 -17.43
CA GLU A 70 -0.34 23.86 -18.37
C GLU A 70 -0.92 23.13 -19.58
N MET A 71 -2.04 23.64 -20.11
CA MET A 71 -2.73 23.07 -21.26
C MET A 71 -1.99 23.39 -22.56
N ARG A 72 -0.80 22.82 -22.73
CA ARG A 72 0.02 22.96 -23.92
C ARG A 72 0.42 21.59 -24.45
N ASP A 73 0.57 21.52 -25.75
CA ASP A 73 1.11 20.34 -26.42
C ASP A 73 2.61 20.18 -26.10
N CYS A 74 3.06 18.95 -25.82
CA CYS A 74 4.44 18.69 -25.45
C CYS A 74 5.43 18.75 -26.65
N TYR A 75 4.94 18.70 -27.88
CA TYR A 75 5.78 18.73 -29.08
C TYR A 75 5.95 20.14 -29.63
N ASP A 76 4.88 20.90 -29.87
CA ASP A 76 4.94 22.21 -30.47
C ASP A 76 4.60 23.37 -29.52
N ARG A 77 4.26 23.08 -28.27
CA ARG A 77 3.98 24.05 -27.21
C ARG A 77 2.74 24.93 -27.46
N ALA A 78 1.90 24.59 -28.46
CA ALA A 78 0.67 25.27 -28.67
C ALA A 78 -0.35 25.03 -27.56
N ASP A 79 -1.18 26.03 -27.26
CA ASP A 79 -2.26 25.92 -26.30
C ASP A 79 -3.29 24.88 -26.78
N LEU A 80 -3.85 24.12 -25.85
CA LEU A 80 -4.80 23.04 -26.11
C LEU A 80 -6.17 23.36 -25.49
N ASP A 81 -7.22 22.94 -26.18
CA ASP A 81 -8.62 22.93 -25.74
C ASP A 81 -9.17 21.49 -25.77
N PRO A 82 -8.99 20.70 -24.68
CA PRO A 82 -9.40 19.30 -24.66
C PRO A 82 -10.91 19.12 -24.81
N VAL A 83 -11.33 18.25 -25.72
CA VAL A 83 -12.72 17.82 -25.87
C VAL A 83 -13.09 16.88 -24.75
N LEU A 84 -14.07 17.20 -23.93
CA LEU A 84 -14.48 16.37 -22.80
C LEU A 84 -15.19 15.08 -23.28
N SER A 85 -16.13 15.22 -24.20
CA SER A 85 -16.93 14.13 -24.74
C SER A 85 -17.04 14.22 -26.27
N TYR A 86 -16.95 13.10 -26.93
CA TYR A 86 -17.21 13.05 -28.36
C TYR A 86 -18.65 13.37 -28.74
N ALA A 87 -19.59 13.28 -27.81
CA ALA A 87 -20.97 13.75 -28.05
C ALA A 87 -21.06 15.24 -28.39
N GLU A 88 -20.05 16.04 -28.05
CA GLU A 88 -19.99 17.48 -28.36
C GLU A 88 -19.57 17.79 -29.80
N LEU A 89 -19.10 16.80 -30.55
CA LEU A 89 -18.46 17.00 -31.85
C LEU A 89 -19.39 16.82 -33.07
N GLY A 90 -20.69 16.49 -32.84
CA GLY A 90 -21.70 16.47 -33.89
C GLY A 90 -21.62 15.26 -34.84
N ASP A 91 -21.92 15.50 -36.12
CA ASP A 91 -22.30 14.48 -37.13
C ASP A 91 -21.22 13.43 -37.48
N GLU A 92 -19.96 13.68 -37.16
CA GLU A 92 -18.88 12.69 -37.38
C GLU A 92 -18.75 11.70 -36.23
N THR A 93 -19.59 11.75 -35.21
CA THR A 93 -19.58 10.89 -34.05
C THR A 93 -20.56 9.73 -34.25
N GLU A 94 -20.03 8.51 -34.22
CA GLU A 94 -20.82 7.31 -34.18
C GLU A 94 -21.12 6.94 -32.73
N TRP A 95 -22.25 6.27 -32.48
CA TRP A 95 -22.57 5.66 -31.20
C TRP A 95 -22.48 4.15 -31.32
N LYS A 96 -21.76 3.55 -30.36
CA LYS A 96 -21.57 2.10 -30.27
C LYS A 96 -21.89 1.63 -28.86
N LEU A 97 -22.22 0.35 -28.71
CA LEU A 97 -22.40 -0.29 -27.42
C LEU A 97 -21.08 -0.92 -26.98
N ALA A 98 -20.59 -0.48 -25.81
CA ALA A 98 -19.43 -1.06 -25.15
C ALA A 98 -19.87 -1.93 -23.95
N ALA A 99 -19.13 -3.01 -23.70
CA ALA A 99 -19.38 -3.91 -22.60
C ALA A 99 -18.68 -3.43 -21.32
N PHE A 100 -19.38 -3.48 -20.21
CA PHE A 100 -18.89 -3.13 -18.89
C PHE A 100 -19.12 -4.28 -17.90
N PRO A 101 -18.15 -4.60 -17.04
CA PRO A 101 -18.32 -5.66 -16.06
C PRO A 101 -19.35 -5.28 -15.01
N VAL A 102 -20.13 -6.26 -14.58
CA VAL A 102 -21.05 -6.19 -13.45
C VAL A 102 -20.83 -7.41 -12.58
N PHE A 103 -20.67 -7.19 -11.28
CA PHE A 103 -20.44 -8.24 -10.29
C PHE A 103 -21.64 -8.33 -9.33
N PHE A 104 -22.81 -8.54 -9.89
CA PHE A 104 -24.06 -8.65 -9.14
C PHE A 104 -24.48 -10.11 -8.97
N GLU A 105 -25.12 -10.44 -7.85
CA GLU A 105 -25.59 -11.79 -7.52
C GLU A 105 -24.51 -12.90 -7.54
N GLY A 106 -23.27 -12.53 -7.24
CA GLY A 106 -22.18 -13.50 -7.07
C GLY A 106 -21.59 -14.08 -8.35
N GLN A 107 -22.11 -13.70 -9.52
CA GLN A 107 -21.54 -14.08 -10.80
C GLN A 107 -21.19 -12.84 -11.63
N PRO A 108 -19.96 -12.73 -12.14
CA PRO A 108 -19.62 -11.67 -13.06
C PRO A 108 -20.43 -11.77 -14.34
N SER A 109 -20.96 -10.64 -14.79
CA SER A 109 -21.67 -10.52 -16.06
C SER A 109 -21.26 -9.24 -16.79
N LEU A 110 -21.79 -9.04 -17.98
CA LEU A 110 -21.54 -7.83 -18.76
C LEU A 110 -22.87 -7.13 -19.03
N ARG A 111 -22.85 -5.80 -18.91
CA ARG A 111 -23.90 -4.93 -19.43
C ARG A 111 -23.37 -4.10 -20.57
N LYS A 112 -24.23 -3.61 -21.43
CA LYS A 112 -23.89 -2.79 -22.59
C LYS A 112 -24.25 -1.34 -22.29
N GLY A 113 -23.30 -0.41 -22.53
CA GLY A 113 -23.51 1.04 -22.40
C GLY A 113 -23.16 1.76 -23.70
N ALA A 114 -23.97 2.74 -24.08
CA ALA A 114 -23.72 3.50 -25.29
C ALA A 114 -22.56 4.50 -25.09
N VAL A 115 -21.59 4.49 -25.98
CA VAL A 115 -20.44 5.39 -26.02
C VAL A 115 -20.30 6.07 -27.38
N PRO A 116 -20.02 7.37 -27.44
CA PRO A 116 -19.70 8.06 -28.69
C PRO A 116 -18.26 7.71 -29.07
N VAL A 117 -18.06 7.36 -30.33
CA VAL A 117 -16.78 6.88 -30.86
C VAL A 117 -16.38 7.64 -32.11
N ARG A 118 -15.08 7.70 -32.37
CA ARG A 118 -14.50 8.16 -33.63
C ARG A 118 -13.44 7.20 -34.12
N ARG A 119 -13.16 7.26 -35.41
CA ARG A 119 -12.05 6.54 -36.01
C ARG A 119 -10.78 7.37 -35.90
N LEU A 120 -9.72 6.77 -35.45
CA LEU A 120 -8.41 7.37 -35.33
C LEU A 120 -7.41 6.57 -36.18
N ALA A 121 -6.72 7.26 -37.07
CA ALA A 121 -5.63 6.68 -37.80
C ALA A 121 -4.43 6.49 -36.89
N VAL A 122 -3.96 5.27 -36.74
CA VAL A 122 -2.86 4.88 -35.88
C VAL A 122 -1.81 4.09 -36.67
N THR A 123 -0.58 4.15 -36.24
CA THR A 123 0.53 3.39 -36.81
C THR A 123 0.65 2.07 -36.07
N GLY A 124 0.37 0.98 -36.74
CA GLY A 124 0.53 -0.37 -36.19
C GLY A 124 1.99 -0.72 -35.90
N ALA A 125 2.23 -1.79 -35.13
CA ALA A 125 3.57 -2.29 -34.83
C ALA A 125 4.40 -2.63 -36.09
N ASP A 126 3.70 -2.96 -37.19
CA ASP A 126 4.29 -3.22 -38.52
C ASP A 126 4.59 -1.94 -39.32
N GLY A 127 4.34 -0.74 -38.75
CA GLY A 127 4.52 0.55 -39.37
C GLY A 127 3.41 0.94 -40.34
N LYS A 128 2.36 0.12 -40.49
CA LYS A 128 1.24 0.45 -41.37
C LYS A 128 0.17 1.28 -40.66
N GLN A 129 -0.44 2.17 -41.41
CA GLN A 129 -1.59 2.93 -40.96
C GLN A 129 -2.83 2.04 -40.89
N GLN A 130 -3.53 2.10 -39.78
CA GLN A 130 -4.81 1.43 -39.57
C GLN A 130 -5.77 2.36 -38.85
N GLU A 131 -7.05 2.18 -39.10
CA GLU A 131 -8.07 2.92 -38.36
C GLU A 131 -8.54 2.10 -37.16
N ARG A 132 -8.61 2.72 -35.98
CA ARG A 132 -9.12 2.11 -34.75
C ARG A 132 -10.19 3.00 -34.14
N LEU A 133 -11.18 2.37 -33.50
CA LEU A 133 -12.19 3.09 -32.73
C LEU A 133 -11.58 3.61 -31.44
N VAL A 134 -11.88 4.89 -31.14
CA VAL A 134 -11.48 5.54 -29.91
C VAL A 134 -12.64 6.30 -29.28
N THR A 135 -12.57 6.47 -27.98
CA THR A 135 -13.51 7.30 -27.21
C THR A 135 -12.76 8.02 -26.11
N THR A 136 -13.41 8.91 -25.34
CA THR A 136 -12.77 9.58 -24.21
C THR A 136 -12.99 8.81 -22.91
N VAL A 137 -12.07 8.98 -21.94
CA VAL A 137 -12.24 8.43 -20.59
C VAL A 137 -13.54 8.92 -19.92
N PHE A 138 -13.97 10.16 -20.21
CA PHE A 138 -15.23 10.69 -19.70
C PHE A 138 -16.44 9.94 -20.26
N ASP A 139 -16.44 9.65 -21.56
CA ASP A 139 -17.53 8.91 -22.19
C ASP A 139 -17.66 7.48 -21.67
N ILE A 140 -16.52 6.82 -21.42
CA ILE A 140 -16.48 5.51 -20.77
C ILE A 140 -16.98 5.58 -19.32
N LEU A 141 -16.59 6.60 -18.54
CA LEU A 141 -17.06 6.80 -17.19
C LEU A 141 -18.60 6.98 -17.17
N ALA A 142 -19.14 7.85 -18.00
CA ALA A 142 -20.58 8.07 -18.09
C ALA A 142 -21.36 6.78 -18.47
N ALA A 143 -20.86 6.04 -19.45
CA ALA A 143 -21.45 4.77 -19.84
C ALA A 143 -21.32 3.71 -18.73
N SER A 144 -20.20 3.66 -18.01
CA SER A 144 -20.00 2.73 -16.91
C SER A 144 -20.96 2.97 -15.73
N LEU A 145 -21.45 4.18 -15.57
CA LEU A 145 -22.45 4.56 -14.55
C LEU A 145 -23.91 4.41 -15.03
N ALA A 146 -24.13 3.75 -16.16
CA ALA A 146 -25.48 3.52 -16.73
C ALA A 146 -26.26 4.81 -17.02
N ILE A 147 -25.58 5.93 -17.25
CA ILE A 147 -26.23 7.22 -17.58
C ILE A 147 -26.88 7.11 -18.98
N ASP A 148 -28.19 7.37 -19.03
CA ASP A 148 -28.91 7.39 -20.30
C ASP A 148 -28.55 8.64 -21.11
N ARG A 149 -28.00 8.42 -22.28
CA ARG A 149 -27.64 9.48 -23.26
C ARG A 149 -28.49 9.40 -24.53
N GLY A 150 -29.59 8.64 -24.50
CA GLY A 150 -30.52 8.52 -25.60
C GLY A 150 -30.07 7.65 -26.78
N HIS A 151 -29.03 6.82 -26.60
CA HIS A 151 -28.45 5.99 -27.67
C HIS A 151 -28.51 4.47 -27.38
N GLY A 152 -29.40 4.04 -26.45
CA GLY A 152 -29.60 2.65 -26.12
C GLY A 152 -28.58 2.08 -25.13
N GLY A 153 -28.60 0.77 -24.96
CA GLY A 153 -27.84 0.04 -23.95
C GLY A 153 -28.64 -0.25 -22.68
N ASP A 154 -27.96 -0.80 -21.69
CA ASP A 154 -28.54 -1.15 -20.39
C ASP A 154 -28.49 0.08 -19.47
N VAL A 155 -29.45 0.96 -19.63
CA VAL A 155 -29.56 2.22 -18.90
C VAL A 155 -30.66 2.14 -17.85
N ALA A 156 -30.54 2.94 -16.80
CA ALA A 156 -31.54 3.03 -15.75
C ALA A 156 -32.74 3.88 -16.21
N SER A 157 -33.96 3.44 -15.93
CA SER A 157 -35.17 4.22 -16.16
C SER A 157 -35.35 5.37 -15.15
N GLY A 158 -34.60 5.34 -14.05
CA GLY A 158 -34.58 6.31 -12.97
C GLY A 158 -33.93 5.77 -11.70
N TYR A 159 -33.90 6.54 -10.65
CA TYR A 159 -33.32 6.18 -9.36
C TYR A 159 -34.02 5.00 -8.69
N GLU A 160 -35.29 4.76 -9.02
CA GLU A 160 -36.14 3.72 -8.48
C GLU A 160 -35.97 2.36 -9.19
N ASP A 161 -35.18 2.28 -10.22
CA ASP A 161 -34.99 1.05 -10.99
C ASP A 161 -34.01 0.12 -10.27
N ALA A 162 -34.52 -0.75 -9.40
CA ALA A 162 -33.70 -1.69 -8.63
C ALA A 162 -32.98 -2.77 -9.49
N ARG A 163 -33.36 -2.91 -10.76
CA ARG A 163 -32.72 -3.86 -11.68
C ARG A 163 -31.58 -3.24 -12.48
N ALA A 164 -31.53 -1.92 -12.56
CA ALA A 164 -30.47 -1.24 -13.28
C ALA A 164 -29.26 -1.02 -12.37
N TYR A 165 -28.09 -1.37 -12.88
CA TYR A 165 -26.81 -1.15 -12.20
C TYR A 165 -26.60 0.31 -11.80
N ALA A 166 -25.98 0.50 -10.64
CA ALA A 166 -25.56 1.79 -10.09
C ALA A 166 -26.71 2.76 -9.73
N THR A 167 -27.98 2.29 -9.62
CA THR A 167 -29.05 3.13 -9.10
C THR A 167 -29.10 3.11 -7.57
N PRO A 168 -29.69 4.12 -6.92
CA PRO A 168 -29.97 4.09 -5.49
C PRO A 168 -30.82 2.89 -5.05
N ALA A 169 -31.84 2.52 -5.81
CA ALA A 169 -32.68 1.35 -5.51
C ALA A 169 -31.92 0.03 -5.66
N TRP A 170 -31.03 -0.09 -6.61
CA TRP A 170 -30.14 -1.24 -6.76
C TRP A 170 -29.20 -1.38 -5.55
N GLN A 171 -28.57 -0.28 -5.09
CA GLN A 171 -27.69 -0.36 -3.94
C GLN A 171 -28.43 -0.69 -2.64
N GLU A 172 -29.69 -0.22 -2.46
CA GLU A 172 -30.51 -0.56 -1.30
C GLU A 172 -30.68 -2.08 -1.16
N ALA A 173 -30.91 -2.78 -2.27
CA ALA A 173 -31.04 -4.25 -2.28
C ALA A 173 -29.73 -4.95 -1.81
N ILE A 174 -28.57 -4.30 -1.97
CA ILE A 174 -27.27 -4.86 -1.58
C ILE A 174 -26.90 -4.46 -0.15
N THR A 175 -27.07 -3.18 0.19
CA THR A 175 -26.52 -2.61 1.43
C THR A 175 -27.56 -2.51 2.56
N GLY A 176 -28.83 -2.49 2.23
CA GLY A 176 -29.91 -2.17 3.15
C GLY A 176 -30.00 -0.68 3.52
N VAL A 177 -29.23 0.19 2.89
CA VAL A 177 -29.34 1.64 3.07
C VAL A 177 -30.46 2.16 2.16
N PRO A 178 -31.49 2.86 2.71
CA PRO A 178 -32.61 3.34 1.92
C PRO A 178 -32.16 4.22 0.75
N ALA A 179 -32.75 4.01 -0.41
CA ALA A 179 -32.43 4.77 -1.62
C ALA A 179 -32.64 6.28 -1.43
N GLU A 180 -33.69 6.68 -0.72
CA GLU A 180 -34.00 8.07 -0.40
C GLU A 180 -32.89 8.76 0.41
N ASP A 181 -32.30 8.06 1.37
CA ASP A 181 -31.17 8.57 2.16
C ASP A 181 -29.91 8.75 1.30
N MET A 182 -29.64 7.79 0.43
CA MET A 182 -28.53 7.90 -0.50
C MET A 182 -28.70 9.10 -1.45
N ILE A 183 -29.88 9.26 -2.02
CA ILE A 183 -30.21 10.41 -2.92
C ILE A 183 -30.05 11.73 -2.14
N ARG A 184 -30.58 11.80 -0.93
CA ARG A 184 -30.47 13.00 -0.09
C ARG A 184 -29.01 13.37 0.19
N VAL A 185 -28.21 12.41 0.66
CA VAL A 185 -26.79 12.64 0.98
C VAL A 185 -26.00 13.05 -0.26
N ALA A 186 -26.22 12.39 -1.40
CA ALA A 186 -25.54 12.73 -2.64
C ALA A 186 -25.87 14.17 -3.10
N ARG A 187 -27.15 14.58 -3.03
CA ARG A 187 -27.57 15.94 -3.37
C ARG A 187 -27.00 16.98 -2.40
N GLU A 188 -27.10 16.75 -1.10
CA GLU A 188 -26.53 17.66 -0.08
C GLU A 188 -25.03 17.84 -0.26
N PHE A 189 -24.31 16.76 -0.62
CA PHE A 189 -22.88 16.82 -0.88
C PHE A 189 -22.56 17.67 -2.12
N ALA A 190 -23.26 17.44 -3.23
CA ALA A 190 -23.06 18.17 -4.48
C ALA A 190 -23.51 19.63 -4.37
N ASP A 191 -24.69 19.90 -3.81
CA ASP A 191 -25.23 21.26 -3.62
C ASP A 191 -24.32 22.09 -2.70
N ASN A 192 -23.79 21.49 -1.65
CA ASN A 192 -22.83 22.16 -0.79
C ASN A 192 -21.51 22.44 -1.53
N ALA A 193 -21.03 21.50 -2.31
CA ALA A 193 -19.82 21.69 -3.11
C ALA A 193 -19.99 22.85 -4.09
N GLU A 194 -21.09 22.89 -4.82
CA GLU A 194 -21.41 23.99 -5.75
C GLU A 194 -21.50 25.35 -5.04
N ARG A 195 -22.32 25.42 -3.97
CA ARG A 195 -22.54 26.67 -3.23
C ARG A 195 -21.28 27.21 -2.55
N THR A 196 -20.37 26.36 -2.13
CA THR A 196 -19.17 26.72 -1.36
C THR A 196 -17.88 26.72 -2.17
N GLY A 197 -17.95 26.43 -3.47
CA GLY A 197 -16.77 26.30 -4.32
C GLY A 197 -15.89 25.08 -3.93
N GLY A 198 -16.54 23.94 -3.68
CA GLY A 198 -15.83 22.65 -3.46
C GLY A 198 -15.60 22.28 -2.00
N ARG A 199 -16.30 22.86 -1.02
CA ARG A 199 -16.09 22.55 0.41
C ARG A 199 -16.96 21.42 0.92
N SER A 200 -17.08 20.35 0.16
CA SER A 200 -17.58 19.06 0.63
C SER A 200 -16.43 18.09 0.78
N MET A 201 -16.40 17.32 1.87
CA MET A 201 -15.25 16.51 2.26
C MET A 201 -15.68 15.09 2.59
N ILE A 202 -14.84 14.13 2.19
CA ILE A 202 -14.92 12.75 2.65
C ILE A 202 -13.75 12.50 3.60
N ILE A 203 -14.05 12.22 4.86
CA ILE A 203 -13.06 11.85 5.86
C ILE A 203 -13.05 10.32 5.96
N MET A 204 -11.90 9.73 5.75
CA MET A 204 -11.73 8.29 5.75
C MET A 204 -10.74 7.84 6.82
N GLY A 205 -11.15 6.85 7.59
CA GLY A 205 -10.29 6.18 8.56
C GLY A 205 -9.76 4.83 8.08
N ALA A 206 -9.08 4.13 8.96
CA ALA A 206 -8.41 2.86 8.65
C ALA A 206 -9.36 1.70 8.37
N GLY A 207 -10.65 1.77 8.73
CA GLY A 207 -11.60 0.66 8.59
C GLY A 207 -11.72 0.10 7.18
N VAL A 208 -11.76 0.99 6.18
CA VAL A 208 -11.86 0.58 4.76
C VAL A 208 -10.58 -0.07 4.25
N ASN A 209 -9.41 0.27 4.78
CA ASN A 209 -8.11 -0.27 4.35
C ASN A 209 -8.01 -1.79 4.46
N HIS A 210 -8.75 -2.38 5.37
CA HIS A 210 -8.66 -3.80 5.68
C HIS A 210 -9.58 -4.68 4.84
N TRP A 211 -10.35 -4.09 3.95
CA TRP A 211 -11.25 -4.82 3.05
C TRP A 211 -10.53 -5.26 1.77
N TYR A 212 -10.94 -6.40 1.22
CA TYR A 212 -10.32 -6.96 0.02
C TYR A 212 -10.41 -6.01 -1.19
N ASN A 213 -11.53 -5.30 -1.34
CA ASN A 213 -11.80 -4.37 -2.42
C ASN A 213 -11.61 -2.90 -1.99
N ASN A 214 -10.69 -2.63 -1.06
CA ASN A 214 -10.44 -1.28 -0.54
C ASN A 214 -10.05 -0.29 -1.65
N ASP A 215 -9.19 -0.70 -2.57
CA ASP A 215 -8.68 0.09 -3.68
C ASP A 215 -9.80 0.64 -4.58
N VAL A 216 -10.76 -0.20 -4.95
CA VAL A 216 -11.93 0.21 -5.74
C VAL A 216 -12.81 1.17 -4.96
N THR A 217 -13.00 0.92 -3.65
CA THR A 217 -13.76 1.80 -2.76
C THR A 217 -13.10 3.18 -2.65
N TYR A 218 -11.78 3.25 -2.45
CA TYR A 218 -11.03 4.50 -2.43
C TYR A 218 -11.18 5.29 -3.72
N ARG A 219 -11.02 4.62 -4.85
CA ARG A 219 -11.14 5.26 -6.16
C ARG A 219 -12.54 5.80 -6.42
N ALA A 220 -13.58 5.09 -5.97
CA ALA A 220 -14.96 5.58 -6.04
C ALA A 220 -15.16 6.86 -5.21
N MET A 221 -14.67 6.89 -3.97
CA MET A 221 -14.76 8.07 -3.10
C MET A 221 -13.96 9.26 -3.65
N ILE A 222 -12.73 9.04 -4.15
CA ILE A 222 -11.92 10.09 -4.78
C ILE A 222 -12.61 10.60 -6.05
N SER A 223 -13.26 9.73 -6.81
CA SER A 223 -14.03 10.13 -7.98
C SER A 223 -15.17 11.10 -7.62
N LEU A 224 -15.89 10.86 -6.54
CA LEU A 224 -16.94 11.77 -6.05
C LEU A 224 -16.39 13.17 -5.74
N THR A 225 -15.30 13.24 -4.97
CA THR A 225 -14.68 14.53 -4.62
C THR A 225 -14.11 15.26 -5.83
N THR A 226 -13.63 14.53 -6.84
CA THR A 226 -13.10 15.11 -8.08
C THR A 226 -14.24 15.62 -8.97
N LEU A 227 -15.31 14.83 -9.15
CA LEU A 227 -16.47 15.21 -9.96
C LEU A 227 -17.20 16.44 -9.41
N CYS A 228 -17.24 16.59 -8.10
CA CYS A 228 -17.84 17.74 -7.43
C CYS A 228 -16.87 18.93 -7.26
N GLY A 229 -15.66 18.88 -7.84
CA GLY A 229 -14.68 19.97 -7.75
C GLY A 229 -14.17 20.24 -6.34
N CYS A 230 -14.19 19.24 -5.46
CA CYS A 230 -13.81 19.38 -4.05
C CYS A 230 -12.32 19.16 -3.82
N GLN A 231 -11.65 18.47 -4.73
CA GLN A 231 -10.27 18.05 -4.56
C GLN A 231 -9.32 19.26 -4.58
N GLY A 232 -8.44 19.34 -3.57
CA GLY A 232 -7.48 20.45 -3.42
C GLY A 232 -8.09 21.77 -2.95
N VAL A 233 -9.32 21.76 -2.47
CA VAL A 233 -9.99 22.91 -1.88
C VAL A 233 -9.88 22.86 -0.37
N SER A 234 -9.44 23.97 0.26
CA SER A 234 -9.38 24.03 1.73
C SER A 234 -10.76 23.91 2.32
N GLY A 235 -10.97 22.90 3.19
CA GLY A 235 -12.26 22.55 3.75
C GLY A 235 -13.08 21.57 2.88
N GLY A 236 -12.49 21.04 1.80
CA GLY A 236 -13.12 20.06 0.92
C GLY A 236 -12.20 18.90 0.57
N GLY A 237 -12.68 18.04 -0.30
CA GLY A 237 -11.90 16.97 -0.92
C GLY A 237 -11.74 15.71 -0.08
N TRP A 238 -10.61 15.06 -0.25
CA TRP A 238 -10.28 13.79 0.40
C TRP A 238 -9.41 14.00 1.62
N ALA A 239 -9.92 13.67 2.79
CA ALA A 239 -9.18 13.69 4.05
C ALA A 239 -8.93 12.25 4.52
N HIS A 240 -7.73 11.75 4.26
CA HIS A 240 -7.33 10.42 4.68
C HIS A 240 -6.70 10.47 6.07
N TYR A 241 -7.37 9.88 7.03
CA TYR A 241 -6.87 9.73 8.39
C TYR A 241 -6.29 8.32 8.57
N VAL A 242 -5.01 8.25 8.85
CA VAL A 242 -4.30 6.99 9.13
C VAL A 242 -3.77 6.93 10.57
N GLY A 243 -4.23 7.82 11.44
CA GLY A 243 -3.77 7.88 12.82
C GLY A 243 -2.44 8.63 12.96
N GLN A 244 -1.64 8.20 13.92
CA GLN A 244 -0.35 8.80 14.23
C GLN A 244 0.83 8.01 13.66
N GLU A 245 0.60 7.21 12.64
CA GLU A 245 1.64 6.39 12.01
C GLU A 245 2.60 7.21 11.15
N LYS A 246 2.21 8.42 10.77
CA LYS A 246 3.07 9.26 9.93
C LYS A 246 4.11 9.98 10.78
N VAL A 247 5.35 9.67 10.47
CA VAL A 247 6.51 10.33 11.07
C VAL A 247 6.82 11.59 10.27
N ARG A 248 6.85 12.72 10.96
CA ARG A 248 7.38 13.98 10.43
C ARG A 248 8.32 14.60 11.46
N PRO A 249 9.41 15.14 11.05
CA PRO A 249 9.86 15.42 9.67
C PRO A 249 10.33 14.16 8.92
N LEU A 250 9.74 13.88 7.78
CA LEU A 250 9.92 12.61 7.05
C LEU A 250 11.34 12.44 6.50
N ALA A 251 11.89 13.46 5.86
CA ALA A 251 13.19 13.36 5.21
C ALA A 251 14.32 13.10 6.22
N GLY A 252 14.28 13.77 7.36
CA GLY A 252 15.25 13.56 8.43
C GLY A 252 15.11 12.19 9.09
N TRP A 253 13.87 11.73 9.30
CA TRP A 253 13.61 10.40 9.83
C TRP A 253 14.16 9.31 8.90
N THR A 254 13.90 9.39 7.61
CA THR A 254 14.43 8.43 6.63
C THR A 254 15.96 8.41 6.65
N THR A 255 16.60 9.57 6.74
CA THR A 255 18.05 9.68 6.79
C THR A 255 18.63 8.99 8.02
N VAL A 256 18.04 9.19 9.20
CA VAL A 256 18.49 8.54 10.44
C VAL A 256 18.23 7.02 10.36
N THR A 257 17.07 6.61 9.89
CA THR A 257 16.68 5.20 9.79
C THR A 257 17.64 4.38 8.92
N VAL A 258 18.11 4.95 7.82
CA VAL A 258 19.07 4.29 6.91
C VAL A 258 20.52 4.72 7.16
N GLY A 259 20.73 5.54 8.17
CA GLY A 259 22.05 6.13 8.46
C GLY A 259 23.12 5.11 8.84
N SER A 260 22.73 3.95 9.35
CA SER A 260 23.66 2.85 9.64
C SER A 260 24.17 2.13 8.40
N ASP A 261 23.61 2.42 7.24
CA ASP A 261 23.99 1.82 5.96
C ASP A 261 24.49 2.88 4.98
N TRP A 262 25.61 3.49 5.31
CA TRP A 262 26.18 4.59 4.54
C TRP A 262 26.66 4.22 3.15
N MET A 263 26.86 2.92 2.89
CA MET A 263 27.54 2.42 1.72
C MET A 263 26.62 2.25 0.49
N GLY A 264 25.33 2.40 0.67
CA GLY A 264 24.41 2.24 -0.46
C GLY A 264 22.97 2.08 -0.02
N PRO A 265 22.08 1.60 -0.89
CA PRO A 265 20.72 1.36 -0.48
C PRO A 265 20.72 0.31 0.64
N PRO A 266 19.91 0.52 1.68
CA PRO A 266 19.73 -0.50 2.71
C PRO A 266 19.18 -1.76 2.05
N ARG A 267 19.49 -2.93 2.61
CA ARG A 267 18.78 -4.15 2.26
C ARG A 267 17.36 -4.00 2.78
N LEU A 268 16.44 -3.68 1.89
CA LEU A 268 15.04 -3.60 2.20
C LEU A 268 14.46 -5.01 2.35
N HIS A 269 13.47 -5.14 3.21
CA HIS A 269 12.82 -6.41 3.49
C HIS A 269 11.63 -6.61 2.55
N ASN A 270 11.21 -7.84 2.42
CA ASN A 270 9.94 -8.16 1.81
C ASN A 270 8.82 -7.49 2.58
N GLY A 271 7.88 -6.96 1.82
CA GLY A 271 6.63 -6.49 2.35
C GLY A 271 5.61 -7.62 2.50
N THR A 272 4.39 -7.32 2.15
CA THR A 272 3.23 -8.21 2.31
C THR A 272 3.39 -9.57 1.61
N SER A 273 4.11 -9.63 0.49
CA SER A 273 4.27 -10.88 -0.26
C SER A 273 4.99 -11.97 0.51
N PHE A 274 6.10 -11.62 1.16
CA PHE A 274 6.85 -12.59 1.95
C PHE A 274 6.03 -13.10 3.14
N TYR A 275 5.35 -12.20 3.83
CA TYR A 275 4.49 -12.56 4.93
C TYR A 275 3.38 -13.54 4.50
N TYR A 276 2.77 -13.29 3.35
CA TYR A 276 1.77 -14.17 2.76
C TYR A 276 2.30 -15.59 2.55
N PHE A 277 3.48 -15.73 1.95
CA PHE A 277 4.12 -17.02 1.74
C PHE A 277 4.64 -17.64 3.04
N ALA A 278 5.21 -16.86 3.93
CA ALA A 278 5.74 -17.35 5.20
C ALA A 278 4.68 -18.00 6.09
N LEU A 279 3.44 -17.47 6.05
CA LEU A 279 2.31 -18.04 6.77
C LEU A 279 1.68 -19.26 6.09
N ASP A 280 2.04 -19.57 4.87
CA ASP A 280 1.42 -20.63 4.06
C ASP A 280 -0.10 -20.44 3.83
N SER A 281 -0.66 -19.30 4.17
CA SER A 281 -2.09 -19.03 4.02
C SER A 281 -2.55 -19.07 2.56
N TRP A 282 -1.67 -18.78 1.62
CA TRP A 282 -1.93 -18.87 0.18
C TRP A 282 -2.28 -20.28 -0.29
N ARG A 283 -1.84 -21.33 0.43
CA ARG A 283 -2.19 -22.73 0.13
C ARG A 283 -3.66 -23.03 0.38
N HIS A 284 -4.31 -22.22 1.19
CA HIS A 284 -5.72 -22.34 1.54
C HIS A 284 -6.61 -21.47 0.63
N GLU A 285 -6.02 -20.83 -0.39
CA GLU A 285 -6.75 -20.08 -1.40
C GLU A 285 -7.34 -21.04 -2.42
N LEU A 286 -8.68 -21.20 -2.40
CA LEU A 286 -9.42 -21.95 -3.41
C LEU A 286 -9.87 -21.06 -4.56
N LEU A 287 -9.45 -19.81 -4.55
CA LEU A 287 -9.86 -18.77 -5.46
C LEU A 287 -8.94 -18.75 -6.68
N SER A 288 -9.41 -19.29 -7.78
CA SER A 288 -8.81 -19.05 -9.09
C SER A 288 -9.04 -17.59 -9.50
N MET A 289 -8.05 -16.98 -10.16
CA MET A 289 -8.19 -15.61 -10.68
C MET A 289 -9.34 -15.46 -11.67
N ASP A 290 -9.70 -16.49 -12.39
CA ASP A 290 -10.86 -16.50 -13.29
C ASP A 290 -12.20 -16.27 -12.59
N LYS A 291 -12.27 -16.48 -11.27
CA LYS A 291 -13.44 -16.15 -10.47
C LYS A 291 -13.57 -14.66 -10.18
N LEU A 292 -12.46 -13.96 -10.24
CA LEU A 292 -12.38 -12.51 -10.01
C LEU A 292 -12.46 -11.71 -11.31
N THR A 293 -12.25 -12.34 -12.46
CA THR A 293 -12.26 -11.69 -13.76
C THR A 293 -13.67 -11.67 -14.36
N PRO A 294 -14.04 -10.64 -15.12
CA PRO A 294 -15.27 -10.66 -15.90
C PRO A 294 -15.21 -11.74 -16.97
N PRO A 295 -16.36 -12.21 -17.49
CA PRO A 295 -16.42 -13.30 -18.45
C PRO A 295 -15.55 -13.10 -19.70
N ASP A 296 -15.40 -11.84 -20.07
CA ASP A 296 -14.63 -11.36 -21.22
C ASP A 296 -13.12 -11.33 -21.03
N ARG A 297 -12.66 -11.47 -19.82
CA ARG A 297 -11.25 -11.35 -19.45
C ARG A 297 -10.67 -12.62 -18.82
N LYS A 298 -11.40 -13.72 -18.86
CA LYS A 298 -10.90 -15.02 -18.35
C LYS A 298 -9.59 -15.40 -19.03
N GLY A 299 -8.65 -15.87 -18.24
CA GLY A 299 -7.30 -16.22 -18.71
C GLY A 299 -6.36 -15.04 -18.95
N SER A 300 -6.77 -13.79 -18.70
CA SER A 300 -5.93 -12.61 -18.85
C SER A 300 -4.94 -12.37 -17.69
N LEU A 301 -5.11 -13.08 -16.61
CA LEU A 301 -4.28 -13.00 -15.39
C LEU A 301 -3.68 -14.36 -15.07
N PRO A 302 -2.61 -14.44 -14.29
CA PRO A 302 -2.12 -15.71 -13.73
C PRO A 302 -3.24 -16.44 -12.96
N ASP A 303 -3.18 -17.76 -12.91
CA ASP A 303 -4.28 -18.59 -12.40
C ASP A 303 -4.56 -18.42 -10.91
N HIS A 304 -3.53 -18.07 -10.12
CA HIS A 304 -3.62 -17.96 -8.67
C HIS A 304 -3.02 -16.64 -8.15
N PRO A 305 -3.52 -16.05 -7.05
CA PRO A 305 -2.93 -14.85 -6.44
C PRO A 305 -1.43 -14.98 -6.11
N ALA A 306 -0.97 -16.18 -5.73
CA ALA A 306 0.45 -16.44 -5.48
C ALA A 306 1.32 -16.26 -6.73
N ASP A 307 0.82 -16.65 -7.90
CA ASP A 307 1.53 -16.47 -9.18
C ASP A 307 1.62 -14.99 -9.56
N CYS A 308 0.54 -14.24 -9.33
CA CYS A 308 0.56 -12.77 -9.48
C CYS A 308 1.61 -12.14 -8.56
N ASN A 309 1.70 -12.63 -7.34
CA ASN A 309 2.65 -12.14 -6.33
C ASN A 309 4.11 -12.42 -6.73
N ALA A 310 4.39 -13.65 -7.19
CA ALA A 310 5.71 -14.02 -7.68
C ALA A 310 6.12 -13.17 -8.91
N LEU A 311 5.18 -12.92 -9.82
CA LEU A 311 5.40 -12.06 -10.97
C LEU A 311 5.67 -10.60 -10.56
N ALA A 312 4.90 -10.04 -9.63
CA ALA A 312 5.10 -8.69 -9.12
C ALA A 312 6.49 -8.51 -8.48
N ALA A 313 6.94 -9.49 -7.67
CA ALA A 313 8.27 -9.49 -7.09
C ALA A 313 9.37 -9.57 -8.16
N ARG A 314 9.20 -10.43 -9.16
CA ARG A 314 10.13 -10.60 -10.28
C ARG A 314 10.27 -9.35 -11.14
N LEU A 315 9.18 -8.61 -11.33
CA LEU A 315 9.19 -7.34 -12.06
C LEU A 315 9.66 -6.16 -11.19
N GLY A 316 9.86 -6.38 -9.90
CA GLY A 316 10.34 -5.34 -8.99
C GLY A 316 9.27 -4.34 -8.57
N TRP A 317 8.00 -4.72 -8.50
CA TRP A 317 6.93 -3.82 -8.08
C TRP A 317 6.90 -3.62 -6.57
N LEU A 318 6.58 -2.42 -6.11
CA LEU A 318 6.31 -2.12 -4.71
C LEU A 318 4.89 -2.64 -4.34
N PRO A 319 4.68 -3.09 -3.12
CA PRO A 319 5.61 -3.18 -1.98
C PRO A 319 6.43 -4.48 -1.93
N PHE A 320 6.54 -5.21 -3.01
CA PHE A 320 7.14 -6.54 -3.07
C PHE A 320 8.63 -6.43 -3.36
N TYR A 321 9.45 -6.70 -2.34
CA TYR A 321 10.91 -6.66 -2.45
C TYR A 321 11.43 -8.04 -2.83
N PRO A 322 12.16 -8.18 -3.92
CA PRO A 322 12.71 -9.46 -4.34
C PRO A 322 13.76 -9.95 -3.35
N GLN A 323 13.67 -11.22 -2.98
CA GLN A 323 14.71 -11.93 -2.23
C GLN A 323 15.15 -13.16 -3.02
N PHE A 324 16.45 -13.40 -3.03
CA PHE A 324 16.99 -14.61 -3.64
C PHE A 324 16.73 -15.82 -2.76
N LYS A 325 16.58 -16.96 -3.38
CA LYS A 325 16.56 -18.26 -2.73
C LYS A 325 17.88 -18.57 -2.01
N GLU A 326 19.01 -18.07 -2.52
CA GLU A 326 20.30 -18.17 -1.87
C GLU A 326 20.67 -16.90 -1.08
N ASN A 327 21.63 -17.01 -0.18
CA ASN A 327 22.15 -15.86 0.55
C ASN A 327 22.83 -14.88 -0.42
N SER A 328 22.44 -13.62 -0.39
CA SER A 328 22.94 -12.58 -1.28
C SER A 328 24.46 -12.27 -1.11
N LEU A 329 25.04 -12.61 0.03
CA LEU A 329 26.49 -12.58 0.24
C LEU A 329 27.15 -13.69 -0.60
N GLU A 330 26.56 -14.90 -0.59
CA GLU A 330 27.06 -16.04 -1.39
C GLU A 330 26.92 -15.76 -2.89
N THR A 331 25.88 -15.03 -3.30
CA THR A 331 25.72 -14.60 -4.70
C THR A 331 26.93 -13.82 -5.17
N CYS A 332 27.41 -12.86 -4.36
CA CYS A 332 28.62 -12.10 -4.68
C CYS A 332 29.87 -12.98 -4.67
N GLU A 333 29.99 -13.91 -3.72
CA GLU A 333 31.14 -14.82 -3.64
C GLU A 333 31.21 -15.78 -4.83
N LYS A 334 30.07 -16.30 -5.26
CA LYS A 334 29.98 -17.17 -6.46
C LYS A 334 30.42 -16.41 -7.71
N ALA A 335 29.97 -15.17 -7.86
CA ALA A 335 30.40 -14.32 -8.97
C ALA A 335 31.91 -14.07 -8.94
N ALA A 336 32.47 -13.73 -7.76
CA ALA A 336 33.92 -13.54 -7.63
C ALA A 336 34.73 -14.83 -7.95
N LYS A 337 34.26 -15.99 -7.48
CA LYS A 337 34.85 -17.29 -7.81
C LYS A 337 34.78 -17.63 -9.30
N ALA A 338 33.76 -17.13 -9.99
CA ALA A 338 33.61 -17.25 -11.44
C ALA A 338 34.45 -16.24 -12.22
N GLY A 339 35.22 -15.37 -11.53
CA GLY A 339 36.15 -14.44 -12.15
C GLY A 339 35.68 -12.99 -12.22
N ALA A 340 34.52 -12.63 -11.66
CA ALA A 340 34.03 -11.25 -11.61
C ALA A 340 34.94 -10.41 -10.68
N ALA A 341 35.59 -9.38 -11.24
CA ALA A 341 36.56 -8.53 -10.56
C ALA A 341 35.95 -7.19 -10.12
N SER A 342 34.89 -6.70 -10.80
CA SER A 342 34.22 -5.45 -10.50
C SER A 342 32.78 -5.68 -9.97
N ASN A 343 32.17 -4.63 -9.42
CA ASN A 343 30.76 -4.69 -8.98
C ASN A 343 29.81 -4.87 -10.17
N GLU A 344 30.12 -4.27 -11.30
CA GLU A 344 29.36 -4.38 -12.54
C GLU A 344 29.39 -5.82 -13.07
N GLU A 345 30.57 -6.48 -13.02
CA GLU A 345 30.70 -7.88 -13.41
C GLU A 345 29.95 -8.83 -12.46
N ILE A 346 29.93 -8.52 -11.16
CA ILE A 346 29.12 -9.27 -10.19
C ILE A 346 27.64 -9.15 -10.52
N VAL A 347 27.15 -7.93 -10.84
CA VAL A 347 25.76 -7.72 -11.27
C VAL A 347 25.47 -8.48 -12.57
N ALA A 348 26.35 -8.39 -13.56
CA ALA A 348 26.18 -9.11 -14.83
C ALA A 348 26.12 -10.62 -14.63
N HIS A 349 27.02 -11.20 -13.82
CA HIS A 349 27.00 -12.63 -13.48
C HIS A 349 25.68 -13.03 -12.77
N THR A 350 25.21 -12.20 -11.83
CA THR A 350 23.94 -12.44 -11.13
C THR A 350 22.77 -12.41 -12.11
N LEU A 351 22.77 -11.45 -13.03
CA LEU A 351 21.73 -11.33 -14.05
C LEU A 351 21.67 -12.55 -14.97
N GLU A 352 22.82 -13.05 -15.41
CA GLU A 352 22.88 -14.27 -16.24
C GLU A 352 22.34 -15.50 -15.47
N ARG A 353 22.62 -15.61 -14.18
CA ARG A 353 22.07 -16.69 -13.35
C ARG A 353 20.56 -16.58 -13.18
N LEU A 354 20.02 -15.36 -13.08
CA LEU A 354 18.57 -15.14 -13.05
C LEU A 354 17.90 -15.50 -14.38
N LYS A 355 18.55 -15.15 -15.51
CA LYS A 355 18.08 -15.51 -16.85
C LYS A 355 18.08 -17.01 -17.11
N SER A 356 19.14 -17.69 -16.69
CA SER A 356 19.26 -19.15 -16.87
C SER A 356 18.36 -19.96 -15.92
N GLY A 357 17.85 -19.34 -14.86
CA GLY A 357 17.13 -20.03 -13.81
C GLY A 357 18.01 -20.68 -12.73
N ASP A 358 19.34 -20.51 -12.80
CA ASP A 358 20.27 -20.99 -11.77
C ASP A 358 20.12 -20.25 -10.44
N LEU A 359 19.61 -19.04 -10.49
CA LEU A 359 19.23 -18.24 -9.33
C LEU A 359 17.74 -17.94 -9.38
N GLU A 360 17.02 -18.44 -8.40
CA GLU A 360 15.59 -18.20 -8.22
C GLU A 360 15.32 -17.14 -7.16
N LEU A 361 14.14 -16.56 -7.20
CA LEU A 361 13.60 -15.76 -6.09
C LEU A 361 12.91 -16.67 -5.07
N SER A 362 12.94 -16.28 -3.81
CA SER A 362 12.29 -17.05 -2.74
C SER A 362 10.78 -17.23 -2.96
N VAL A 363 10.11 -16.25 -3.58
CA VAL A 363 8.68 -16.33 -3.91
C VAL A 363 8.36 -17.32 -5.03
N ASP A 364 9.32 -17.69 -5.85
CA ASP A 364 9.16 -18.71 -6.90
C ASP A 364 9.24 -20.15 -6.34
N ALA A 365 9.85 -20.32 -5.17
CA ALA A 365 10.02 -21.62 -4.51
C ALA A 365 9.76 -21.52 -2.98
N PRO A 366 8.56 -21.16 -2.55
CA PRO A 366 8.27 -20.90 -1.14
C PRO A 366 8.39 -22.13 -0.24
N ASP A 367 8.38 -23.33 -0.81
CA ASP A 367 8.52 -24.61 -0.10
C ASP A 367 9.96 -25.07 0.07
N ASP A 368 10.91 -24.40 -0.58
CA ASP A 368 12.30 -24.78 -0.42
C ASP A 368 12.79 -24.45 0.99
N PRO A 369 13.39 -25.43 1.70
CA PRO A 369 13.91 -25.20 3.06
C PRO A 369 14.88 -24.04 3.17
N ALA A 370 15.58 -23.67 2.10
CA ALA A 370 16.45 -22.49 2.06
C ALA A 370 15.70 -21.16 2.20
N ASN A 371 14.40 -21.15 1.88
CA ASN A 371 13.53 -19.95 1.96
C ASN A 371 12.80 -19.80 3.29
N VAL A 372 12.96 -20.77 4.19
CA VAL A 372 12.27 -20.76 5.48
C VAL A 372 12.82 -19.62 6.35
N PRO A 373 11.96 -18.72 6.88
CA PRO A 373 12.41 -17.69 7.81
C PRO A 373 12.84 -18.34 9.13
N ARG A 374 14.08 -18.05 9.58
CA ARG A 374 14.67 -18.68 10.75
C ARG A 374 14.61 -17.80 12.00
N VAL A 375 14.69 -16.48 11.83
CA VAL A 375 14.67 -15.49 12.92
C VAL A 375 13.62 -14.44 12.63
N MET A 376 12.79 -14.15 13.63
CA MET A 376 11.80 -13.09 13.54
C MET A 376 11.89 -12.19 14.77
N VAL A 377 11.94 -10.88 14.51
CA VAL A 377 11.99 -9.86 15.55
C VAL A 377 10.76 -8.98 15.45
N PHE A 378 9.99 -8.90 16.51
CA PHE A 378 8.88 -7.95 16.62
C PHE A 378 9.31 -6.75 17.45
N TRP A 379 9.07 -5.59 16.90
CA TRP A 379 9.36 -4.34 17.55
C TRP A 379 8.07 -3.54 17.73
N ARG A 380 7.61 -3.42 18.97
CA ARG A 380 6.38 -2.71 19.36
C ARG A 380 5.16 -3.14 18.53
N ALA A 381 5.03 -4.43 18.33
CA ALA A 381 3.92 -5.01 17.60
C ALA A 381 3.42 -6.25 18.32
N ASN A 382 2.11 -6.41 18.34
CA ASN A 382 1.45 -7.60 18.87
C ASN A 382 0.74 -8.38 17.74
N PRO A 383 1.46 -8.99 16.80
CA PRO A 383 0.85 -9.67 15.66
C PRO A 383 -0.12 -10.78 16.05
N LEU A 384 0.16 -11.54 17.10
CA LEU A 384 -0.71 -12.63 17.56
C LEU A 384 -1.92 -12.17 18.39
N GLY A 385 -2.02 -10.91 18.73
CA GLY A 385 -3.16 -10.33 19.43
C GLY A 385 -3.92 -9.31 18.61
N SER A 386 -3.24 -8.55 17.76
CA SER A 386 -3.89 -7.38 17.16
C SER A 386 -3.69 -7.16 15.67
N ASN A 387 -2.46 -7.25 15.16
CA ASN A 387 -2.12 -6.55 13.92
C ASN A 387 -2.20 -7.44 12.69
N VAL A 388 -2.06 -8.74 12.84
CA VAL A 388 -1.84 -9.63 11.71
C VAL A 388 -3.02 -10.58 11.54
N LYS A 389 -3.51 -10.67 10.33
CA LYS A 389 -4.49 -11.69 9.94
C LYS A 389 -3.84 -13.08 9.90
N GLY A 390 -4.62 -14.12 10.11
CA GLY A 390 -4.12 -15.48 9.99
C GLY A 390 -3.31 -15.97 11.19
N HIS A 391 -3.72 -15.63 12.41
CA HIS A 391 -3.03 -16.06 13.64
C HIS A 391 -2.84 -17.58 13.70
N GLU A 392 -3.84 -18.36 13.27
CA GLU A 392 -3.77 -19.81 13.33
C GLU A 392 -2.71 -20.38 12.37
N TYR A 393 -2.56 -19.75 11.20
CA TYR A 393 -1.51 -20.13 10.25
C TYR A 393 -0.13 -19.75 10.77
N PHE A 394 0.01 -18.60 11.43
CA PHE A 394 1.24 -18.17 12.09
C PHE A 394 1.67 -19.20 13.14
N LEU A 395 0.76 -19.56 14.03
CA LEU A 395 1.03 -20.52 15.09
C LEU A 395 1.39 -21.89 14.54
N LYS A 396 0.68 -22.36 13.53
CA LYS A 396 0.90 -23.68 12.94
C LYS A 396 2.17 -23.74 12.10
N TYR A 397 2.36 -22.82 11.17
CA TYR A 397 3.40 -22.93 10.14
C TYR A 397 4.70 -22.22 10.50
N LEU A 398 4.65 -21.08 11.17
CA LEU A 398 5.86 -20.38 11.59
C LEU A 398 6.39 -20.89 12.93
N LEU A 399 5.54 -21.08 13.92
CA LEU A 399 5.96 -21.52 15.25
C LEU A 399 5.92 -23.04 15.44
N GLY A 400 5.17 -23.76 14.59
CA GLY A 400 5.02 -25.22 14.74
C GLY A 400 4.29 -25.64 16.04
N THR A 401 3.44 -24.78 16.58
CA THR A 401 2.73 -25.06 17.82
C THR A 401 1.42 -25.79 17.59
N GLU A 402 1.07 -26.70 18.51
CA GLU A 402 -0.23 -27.37 18.55
C GLU A 402 -1.34 -26.47 19.14
N SER A 403 -1.01 -25.26 19.55
CA SER A 403 -1.97 -24.28 20.12
C SER A 403 -2.86 -23.60 19.07
N SER A 404 -2.75 -23.96 17.80
CA SER A 404 -3.61 -23.41 16.76
C SER A 404 -5.03 -23.98 16.83
N PHE A 405 -6.02 -23.10 16.60
CA PHE A 405 -7.46 -23.46 16.60
C PHE A 405 -8.01 -23.39 15.18
N LEU A 406 -7.42 -24.12 14.26
CA LEU A 406 -7.89 -24.19 12.89
C LEU A 406 -9.32 -24.72 12.84
N GLY A 407 -10.13 -24.12 11.98
CA GLY A 407 -11.49 -24.60 11.71
C GLY A 407 -11.48 -26.00 11.13
N GLU A 408 -12.57 -26.73 11.30
CA GLU A 408 -12.69 -28.10 10.77
C GLU A 408 -12.53 -28.16 9.26
N GLU A 409 -13.06 -27.17 8.56
CA GLU A 409 -12.90 -27.05 7.10
C GLU A 409 -11.44 -26.87 6.69
N ALA A 410 -10.64 -26.18 7.50
CA ALA A 410 -9.21 -26.04 7.28
C ALA A 410 -8.41 -27.31 7.63
N ARG A 411 -9.05 -28.28 8.25
CA ARG A 411 -8.43 -29.56 8.61
C ARG A 411 -8.76 -30.69 7.62
N GLN A 412 -9.55 -30.43 6.58
CA GLN A 412 -9.88 -31.46 5.60
C GLN A 412 -8.77 -31.61 4.57
N PRO A 413 -8.06 -32.75 4.54
CA PRO A 413 -6.87 -32.92 3.68
C PRO A 413 -7.16 -32.83 2.19
N GLU A 414 -8.41 -33.07 1.81
CA GLU A 414 -8.83 -33.18 0.41
C GLU A 414 -8.99 -31.82 -0.27
N THR A 415 -9.22 -30.77 0.54
CA THR A 415 -9.42 -29.40 0.04
C THR A 415 -8.24 -28.48 0.29
N ILE A 416 -7.29 -28.93 1.13
CA ILE A 416 -6.17 -28.14 1.57
C ILE A 416 -4.88 -28.83 1.17
N ARG A 417 -4.14 -28.25 0.24
CA ARG A 417 -2.76 -28.64 0.02
C ARG A 417 -1.93 -28.24 1.24
N THR A 418 -1.89 -29.10 2.24
CA THR A 418 -0.90 -28.97 3.29
C THR A 418 0.46 -29.17 2.66
N THR A 419 1.41 -28.32 2.98
CA THR A 419 2.81 -28.71 2.85
C THR A 419 2.95 -30.06 3.54
N PRO A 420 3.59 -31.05 2.94
CA PRO A 420 4.15 -32.13 3.73
C PRO A 420 4.88 -31.47 4.90
N GLU A 421 4.67 -31.94 6.13
CA GLU A 421 5.50 -31.51 7.25
C GLU A 421 6.91 -31.42 6.69
N PRO A 422 7.53 -30.25 6.62
CA PRO A 422 8.88 -30.16 6.11
C PRO A 422 9.64 -31.17 6.95
N ASP A 423 10.35 -32.09 6.32
CA ASP A 423 11.29 -32.95 7.01
C ASP A 423 12.07 -31.99 7.90
N SER A 424 11.72 -31.97 9.17
CA SER A 424 12.12 -30.92 10.10
C SER A 424 13.63 -30.87 10.03
N PRO A 425 14.26 -29.76 9.69
CA PRO A 425 15.70 -29.66 9.86
C PRO A 425 15.97 -30.12 11.27
N GLU A 426 16.84 -31.11 11.45
CA GLU A 426 17.08 -31.82 12.69
C GLU A 426 17.06 -30.84 13.88
N GLY A 427 16.08 -30.96 14.75
CA GLY A 427 15.95 -30.19 15.98
C GLY A 427 14.85 -29.14 16.08
N VAL A 428 14.08 -28.86 15.04
CA VAL A 428 12.95 -27.92 15.13
C VAL A 428 11.64 -28.67 14.98
N GLY A 429 10.84 -28.72 16.01
CA GLY A 429 9.61 -29.49 16.06
C GLY A 429 8.50 -28.90 15.15
N GLY A 430 8.66 -29.00 13.82
CA GLY A 430 7.62 -28.70 12.83
C GLY A 430 7.40 -27.23 12.47
N GLY A 431 8.02 -26.26 13.16
CA GLY A 431 7.94 -24.82 12.84
C GLY A 431 9.07 -24.33 11.93
N LYS A 432 8.84 -23.21 11.26
CA LYS A 432 9.84 -22.58 10.37
C LYS A 432 10.85 -21.72 11.15
N LEU A 433 10.42 -21.09 12.24
CA LEU A 433 11.25 -20.19 13.05
C LEU A 433 12.10 -20.98 14.05
N ASP A 434 13.39 -20.61 14.13
CA ASP A 434 14.30 -21.04 15.17
C ASP A 434 14.29 -20.10 16.39
N LEU A 435 14.04 -18.81 16.13
CA LEU A 435 14.14 -17.77 17.14
C LEU A 435 13.11 -16.69 16.89
N MET A 436 12.29 -16.40 17.90
CA MET A 436 11.36 -15.28 17.92
C MET A 436 11.70 -14.34 19.07
N VAL A 437 12.01 -13.09 18.74
CA VAL A 437 12.36 -12.04 19.70
C VAL A 437 11.30 -10.95 19.65
N THR A 438 10.80 -10.53 20.81
CA THR A 438 9.84 -9.41 20.87
C THR A 438 10.35 -8.31 21.80
N SER A 439 10.44 -7.09 21.28
CA SER A 439 10.66 -5.87 22.06
C SER A 439 9.31 -5.17 22.25
N GLU A 440 8.80 -5.16 23.47
CA GLU A 440 7.44 -4.69 23.75
C GLU A 440 7.36 -3.94 25.09
N ILE A 441 6.39 -3.02 25.18
CA ILE A 441 6.14 -2.21 26.39
C ILE A 441 5.31 -2.96 27.45
N ARG A 442 4.68 -4.05 27.08
CA ARG A 442 3.83 -4.87 27.95
C ARG A 442 3.90 -6.34 27.55
N MET A 443 3.51 -7.23 28.44
CA MET A 443 3.47 -8.66 28.15
C MET A 443 2.25 -8.99 27.29
N SER A 444 2.41 -8.90 25.98
CA SER A 444 1.38 -9.20 24.98
C SER A 444 1.32 -10.70 24.64
N THR A 445 0.28 -11.13 23.92
CA THR A 445 0.20 -12.51 23.40
C THR A 445 1.45 -12.87 22.59
N THR A 446 1.95 -11.96 21.77
CA THR A 446 3.18 -12.20 21.00
C THR A 446 4.38 -12.45 21.91
N CYS A 447 4.51 -11.72 23.00
CA CYS A 447 5.55 -11.97 23.99
C CYS A 447 5.44 -13.37 24.63
N VAL A 448 4.22 -13.85 24.89
CA VAL A 448 3.99 -15.18 25.47
C VAL A 448 4.52 -16.30 24.59
N TYR A 449 4.49 -16.11 23.27
CA TYR A 449 5.00 -17.08 22.29
C TYR A 449 6.45 -16.82 21.87
N SER A 450 7.11 -15.78 22.38
CA SER A 450 8.49 -15.46 22.03
C SER A 450 9.51 -16.22 22.86
N ASP A 451 10.64 -16.56 22.26
CA ASP A 451 11.79 -17.16 22.95
C ASP A 451 12.51 -16.13 23.82
N ILE A 452 12.58 -14.88 23.34
CA ILE A 452 13.22 -13.78 24.03
C ILE A 452 12.27 -12.58 24.04
N VAL A 453 12.07 -12.01 25.22
CA VAL A 453 11.30 -10.78 25.41
C VAL A 453 12.22 -9.70 25.95
N LEU A 454 12.29 -8.58 25.24
CA LEU A 454 13.06 -7.39 25.60
C LEU A 454 12.10 -6.29 26.11
N PRO A 455 12.11 -5.93 27.41
CA PRO A 455 11.24 -4.91 27.92
C PRO A 455 11.63 -3.54 27.35
N ALA A 456 10.69 -2.89 26.66
CA ALA A 456 10.86 -1.59 26.05
C ALA A 456 10.29 -0.47 26.94
N ALA A 457 10.92 0.68 26.93
CA ALA A 457 10.43 1.87 27.60
C ALA A 457 9.09 2.31 27.01
N HIS A 458 8.17 2.76 27.87
CA HIS A 458 6.88 3.31 27.51
C HIS A 458 7.00 4.76 27.00
N TRP A 459 5.98 5.32 26.36
CA TRP A 459 5.98 6.69 25.82
C TRP A 459 6.32 7.79 26.85
N TYR A 460 6.06 7.58 28.11
CA TYR A 460 6.43 8.48 29.19
C TYR A 460 7.88 8.34 29.69
N GLU A 461 8.65 7.45 29.06
CA GLU A 461 9.98 7.05 29.53
C GLU A 461 11.09 7.29 28.50
N TYR A 462 10.79 7.94 27.36
CA TYR A 462 11.81 8.19 26.32
C TYR A 462 11.53 9.45 25.49
N HIS A 463 12.54 9.87 24.74
CA HIS A 463 12.45 10.96 23.77
C HIS A 463 12.07 10.44 22.39
N ASP A 464 11.17 11.16 21.70
CA ASP A 464 10.79 10.87 20.32
C ASP A 464 10.14 12.10 19.68
N LEU A 465 9.78 11.98 18.39
CA LEU A 465 8.96 12.94 17.65
C LEU A 465 7.71 12.26 17.13
N SER A 466 6.61 12.98 17.09
CA SER A 466 5.36 12.52 16.50
C SER A 466 4.65 13.61 15.73
N SER A 467 3.86 13.22 14.77
CA SER A 467 2.92 14.08 14.07
C SER A 467 1.72 13.28 13.59
N THR A 468 0.67 13.99 13.18
CA THR A 468 -0.54 13.40 12.60
C THR A 468 -1.03 14.26 11.46
N ASP A 469 -1.82 13.69 10.55
CA ASP A 469 -2.52 14.46 9.52
C ASP A 469 -3.65 15.32 10.06
N MET A 470 -4.00 15.16 11.34
CA MET A 470 -5.09 15.91 12.00
C MET A 470 -4.71 17.33 12.41
N HIS A 471 -3.41 17.66 12.44
CA HIS A 471 -2.92 18.97 12.81
C HIS A 471 -1.50 19.25 12.27
N PRO A 472 -1.08 20.52 12.15
CA PRO A 472 0.21 20.91 11.59
C PRO A 472 1.39 20.88 12.60
N PHE A 473 1.19 20.44 13.85
CA PHE A 473 2.21 20.50 14.87
C PHE A 473 3.15 19.30 14.83
N ILE A 474 4.42 19.54 15.10
CA ILE A 474 5.42 18.52 15.42
C ILE A 474 5.49 18.40 16.93
N HIS A 475 5.23 17.20 17.44
CA HIS A 475 5.17 16.93 18.87
C HIS A 475 6.45 16.26 19.35
N PRO A 476 7.11 16.80 20.38
CA PRO A 476 8.15 16.09 21.09
C PRO A 476 7.53 15.15 22.13
N PHE A 477 8.07 13.97 22.24
CA PHE A 477 7.92 13.16 23.43
C PHE A 477 9.09 13.42 24.37
N ASN A 478 8.79 13.73 25.61
CA ASN A 478 9.78 13.90 26.67
C ASN A 478 9.47 12.91 27.79
N PRO A 479 10.49 12.27 28.38
CA PRO A 479 10.28 11.38 29.49
C PRO A 479 9.74 12.14 30.71
N ALA A 480 8.69 11.62 31.31
CA ALA A 480 8.17 12.07 32.60
C ALA A 480 8.81 11.29 33.75
N THR A 481 9.38 10.14 33.46
CA THR A 481 10.07 9.25 34.38
C THR A 481 11.13 8.44 33.63
N ASP A 482 12.08 7.90 34.34
CA ASP A 482 13.04 6.94 33.79
C ASP A 482 12.35 5.60 33.51
N PRO A 483 12.88 4.82 32.56
CA PRO A 483 12.39 3.46 32.32
C PRO A 483 12.44 2.60 33.57
N ALA A 484 11.38 1.83 33.80
CA ALA A 484 11.27 0.98 34.97
C ALA A 484 12.18 -0.25 34.86
N TRP A 485 12.85 -0.61 35.96
CA TRP A 485 13.72 -1.78 36.08
C TRP A 485 14.77 -1.91 34.97
N GLU A 486 14.72 -3.00 34.20
CA GLU A 486 15.63 -3.27 33.08
C GLU A 486 15.10 -2.82 31.73
N ALA A 487 13.94 -2.15 31.71
CA ALA A 487 13.39 -1.61 30.47
C ALA A 487 14.35 -0.59 29.86
N ARG A 488 14.51 -0.62 28.55
CA ARG A 488 15.39 0.29 27.81
C ARG A 488 14.59 0.97 26.69
N THR A 489 15.01 2.15 26.31
CA THR A 489 14.51 2.75 25.08
C THR A 489 14.84 1.83 23.90
N ASN A 490 14.05 1.85 22.86
CA ASN A 490 14.35 1.03 21.68
C ASN A 490 15.68 1.45 21.04
N TRP A 491 16.03 2.74 21.11
CA TRP A 491 17.36 3.21 20.68
C TRP A 491 18.48 2.47 21.42
N ASP A 492 18.40 2.38 22.73
CA ASP A 492 19.43 1.72 23.56
C ASP A 492 19.44 0.21 23.36
N GLN A 493 18.27 -0.42 23.14
CA GLN A 493 18.18 -1.84 22.84
C GLN A 493 18.92 -2.16 21.53
N PHE A 494 18.58 -1.46 20.44
CA PHE A 494 19.23 -1.69 19.15
C PHE A 494 20.69 -1.25 19.15
N LYS A 495 21.07 -0.22 19.90
CA LYS A 495 22.46 0.19 20.09
C LYS A 495 23.29 -0.94 20.75
N ALA A 496 22.75 -1.56 21.79
CA ALA A 496 23.41 -2.69 22.46
C ALA A 496 23.51 -3.92 21.56
N ILE A 497 22.46 -4.21 20.79
CA ILE A 497 22.46 -5.29 19.80
C ILE A 497 23.53 -5.01 18.73
N ALA A 498 23.56 -3.80 18.17
CA ALA A 498 24.54 -3.41 17.17
C ALA A 498 25.99 -3.52 17.69
N GLN A 499 26.21 -3.14 18.95
CA GLN A 499 27.53 -3.26 19.60
C GLN A 499 27.97 -4.72 19.68
N LYS A 500 27.09 -5.59 20.18
CA LYS A 500 27.42 -7.02 20.31
C LYS A 500 27.55 -7.71 18.96
N PHE A 501 26.69 -7.34 18.02
CA PHE A 501 26.79 -7.83 16.66
C PHE A 501 28.14 -7.48 16.02
N SER A 502 28.56 -6.23 16.12
CA SER A 502 29.84 -5.76 15.56
C SER A 502 31.05 -6.49 16.15
N GLU A 503 31.02 -6.76 17.45
CA GLU A 503 32.05 -7.56 18.13
C GLU A 503 32.15 -8.97 17.54
N LEU A 504 31.01 -9.63 17.39
CA LEU A 504 30.93 -10.99 16.83
C LEU A 504 31.27 -10.98 15.32
N ALA A 505 30.76 -10.00 14.60
CA ALA A 505 31.04 -9.84 13.18
C ALA A 505 32.52 -9.65 12.87
N GLY A 506 33.26 -8.99 13.76
CA GLY A 506 34.73 -8.89 13.65
C GLY A 506 35.44 -10.24 13.68
N LYS A 507 34.83 -11.25 14.31
CA LYS A 507 35.39 -12.61 14.40
C LYS A 507 34.87 -13.55 13.29
N HIS A 508 33.63 -13.34 12.83
CA HIS A 508 32.93 -14.35 12.01
C HIS A 508 32.54 -13.87 10.62
N LEU A 509 32.36 -12.57 10.39
CA LEU A 509 31.85 -12.05 9.11
C LEU A 509 32.87 -11.19 8.38
N GLY A 510 33.50 -10.25 9.05
CA GLY A 510 34.37 -9.28 8.42
C GLY A 510 33.63 -8.32 7.47
N VAL A 511 34.34 -7.83 6.46
CA VAL A 511 33.75 -7.01 5.40
C VAL A 511 33.32 -7.92 4.25
N ARG A 512 32.09 -7.78 3.78
CA ARG A 512 31.53 -8.62 2.72
C ARG A 512 30.86 -7.79 1.64
N LYS A 513 30.85 -8.29 0.43
CA LYS A 513 30.02 -7.75 -0.64
C LYS A 513 28.64 -8.41 -0.58
N ASP A 514 27.61 -7.60 -0.74
CA ASP A 514 26.22 -8.00 -0.68
C ASP A 514 25.51 -7.62 -1.99
N MET A 515 24.78 -8.56 -2.59
CA MET A 515 23.92 -8.28 -3.73
C MET A 515 22.58 -7.77 -3.24
N VAL A 516 22.37 -6.47 -3.32
CA VAL A 516 21.12 -5.84 -2.90
C VAL A 516 20.17 -5.74 -4.08
N ALA A 517 19.04 -6.43 -3.97
CA ALA A 517 17.91 -6.29 -4.88
C ALA A 517 16.89 -5.33 -4.29
N THR A 518 16.50 -4.30 -5.04
CA THR A 518 15.50 -3.32 -4.61
C THR A 518 14.38 -3.22 -5.63
N ALA A 519 13.18 -2.90 -5.15
CA ALA A 519 12.05 -2.65 -6.03
C ALA A 519 12.32 -1.46 -6.96
N LEU A 520 11.60 -1.40 -8.07
CA LEU A 520 11.60 -0.25 -8.97
C LEU A 520 11.09 0.99 -8.22
N LEU A 521 11.68 2.12 -8.52
CA LEU A 521 11.16 3.40 -8.09
C LEU A 521 10.06 3.83 -9.07
N HIS A 522 8.82 3.82 -8.59
CA HIS A 522 7.66 4.21 -9.37
C HIS A 522 6.60 4.82 -8.45
N ASP A 523 5.66 5.51 -9.04
CA ASP A 523 4.58 6.18 -8.32
C ASP A 523 3.19 5.65 -8.71
N THR A 524 3.06 4.96 -9.84
CA THR A 524 1.75 4.61 -10.39
C THR A 524 1.70 3.26 -11.09
N PRO A 525 0.51 2.68 -11.19
CA PRO A 525 0.28 1.48 -12.01
C PRO A 525 0.69 1.63 -13.48
N GLY A 526 0.55 2.82 -14.07
CA GLY A 526 0.96 3.08 -15.45
C GLY A 526 2.47 2.95 -15.66
N GLU A 527 3.27 3.39 -14.69
CA GLU A 527 4.73 3.22 -14.73
C GLU A 527 5.13 1.77 -14.52
N ILE A 528 4.45 1.06 -13.64
CA ILE A 528 4.70 -0.37 -13.35
C ILE A 528 4.29 -1.24 -14.54
N GLY A 529 3.18 -0.93 -15.18
CA GLY A 529 2.67 -1.63 -16.35
C GLY A 529 3.58 -1.52 -17.56
N GLN A 530 4.64 -0.75 -17.47
CA GLN A 530 5.59 -0.53 -18.57
C GLN A 530 4.94 0.13 -19.81
N PRO A 531 5.61 0.19 -20.95
CA PRO A 531 5.04 0.82 -22.13
C PRO A 531 3.65 0.27 -22.43
N PHE A 532 2.72 1.15 -22.79
CA PHE A 532 1.33 0.84 -23.11
C PHE A 532 0.48 0.26 -21.96
N GLY A 533 0.98 0.29 -20.72
CA GLY A 533 0.30 -0.33 -19.59
C GLY A 533 0.24 -1.87 -19.64
N GLU A 534 1.14 -2.48 -20.38
CA GLU A 534 1.29 -3.95 -20.53
C GLU A 534 2.19 -4.52 -19.45
N VAL A 535 1.97 -5.79 -19.10
CA VAL A 535 2.83 -6.55 -18.17
C VAL A 535 3.75 -7.43 -18.98
N ARG A 536 5.04 -7.13 -18.94
CA ARG A 536 6.07 -7.81 -19.74
C ARG A 536 7.00 -8.59 -18.83
N ASP A 537 6.86 -9.90 -18.84
CA ASP A 537 7.71 -10.80 -18.05
C ASP A 537 8.98 -11.15 -18.82
N TRP A 538 10.10 -10.60 -18.34
CA TRP A 538 11.40 -10.86 -18.93
C TRP A 538 11.80 -12.35 -18.88
N ARG A 539 11.29 -13.12 -17.91
CA ARG A 539 11.55 -14.56 -17.82
C ARG A 539 10.88 -15.34 -18.97
N ARG A 540 9.77 -14.83 -19.49
CA ARG A 540 9.09 -15.40 -20.67
C ARG A 540 9.64 -14.85 -21.99
N GLY A 541 10.56 -13.90 -21.94
CA GLY A 541 11.11 -13.26 -23.13
C GLY A 541 10.29 -12.08 -23.66
N ASP A 542 9.30 -11.60 -22.91
CA ASP A 542 8.45 -10.46 -23.31
C ASP A 542 9.25 -9.13 -23.31
N ALA A 543 10.35 -9.08 -22.56
CA ALA A 543 11.26 -7.95 -22.50
C ALA A 543 12.67 -8.41 -22.14
N GLU A 544 13.69 -7.60 -22.49
CA GLU A 544 15.04 -7.79 -21.98
C GLU A 544 15.09 -7.45 -20.48
N PRO A 545 15.72 -8.29 -19.63
CA PRO A 545 15.87 -8.01 -18.22
C PRO A 545 16.94 -6.94 -17.98
N VAL A 546 16.50 -5.73 -17.75
CA VAL A 546 17.36 -4.58 -17.45
C VAL A 546 17.11 -4.13 -16.01
N PRO A 547 18.10 -4.33 -15.09
CA PRO A 547 17.98 -3.92 -13.71
C PRO A 547 17.58 -2.45 -13.54
N GLY A 548 16.57 -2.19 -12.73
CA GLY A 548 16.04 -0.85 -12.48
C GLY A 548 15.11 -0.30 -13.58
N LYS A 549 14.81 -1.10 -14.62
CA LYS A 549 13.90 -0.72 -15.71
C LYS A 549 12.79 -1.75 -15.94
N THR A 550 13.13 -2.93 -16.41
CA THR A 550 12.17 -4.01 -16.72
C THR A 550 12.12 -5.09 -15.66
N MET A 551 12.98 -4.99 -14.68
CA MET A 551 13.03 -5.83 -13.50
C MET A 551 13.52 -5.01 -12.30
N PHE A 552 13.48 -5.61 -11.12
CA PHE A 552 14.05 -4.99 -9.92
C PHE A 552 15.51 -4.55 -10.13
N ASN A 553 15.94 -3.58 -9.35
CA ASN A 553 17.31 -3.08 -9.42
C ASN A 553 18.28 -4.03 -8.71
N LEU A 554 19.50 -4.12 -9.21
CA LEU A 554 20.61 -4.90 -8.64
C LEU A 554 21.79 -3.96 -8.34
N LYS A 555 22.29 -4.03 -7.12
CA LYS A 555 23.46 -3.25 -6.71
C LYS A 555 24.33 -4.05 -5.76
N VAL A 556 25.64 -4.03 -6.00
CA VAL A 556 26.61 -4.57 -5.06
C VAL A 556 26.92 -3.51 -4.01
N VAL A 557 26.81 -3.88 -2.75
CA VAL A 557 27.10 -3.01 -1.60
C VAL A 557 28.15 -3.69 -0.72
N GLU A 558 29.17 -2.95 -0.34
CA GLU A 558 30.12 -3.42 0.65
C GLU A 558 29.55 -3.22 2.05
N ARG A 559 29.53 -4.26 2.85
CA ARG A 559 29.02 -4.30 4.23
C ARG A 559 30.16 -4.48 5.20
N PRO A 560 30.62 -3.43 5.87
CA PRO A 560 31.61 -3.54 6.93
C PRO A 560 30.91 -3.96 8.24
N TYR A 561 30.51 -5.20 8.35
CA TYR A 561 29.75 -5.72 9.50
C TYR A 561 30.39 -5.44 10.85
N PRO A 562 31.74 -5.46 11.01
CA PRO A 562 32.39 -5.10 12.27
C PRO A 562 32.15 -3.63 12.70
N ASP A 563 31.80 -2.76 11.76
CA ASP A 563 31.65 -1.33 12.02
C ASP A 563 30.19 -0.87 12.20
N ILE A 564 29.22 -1.80 12.18
CA ILE A 564 27.79 -1.47 12.28
C ILE A 564 27.48 -0.62 13.52
N TYR A 565 28.11 -0.93 14.67
CA TYR A 565 27.93 -0.13 15.89
C TYR A 565 28.46 1.31 15.74
N LYS A 566 29.63 1.49 15.13
CA LYS A 566 30.19 2.80 14.85
C LYS A 566 29.30 3.61 13.91
N MET A 567 28.77 2.96 12.90
CA MET A 567 27.82 3.56 11.94
C MET A 567 26.48 3.90 12.61
N TYR A 568 25.99 3.05 13.50
CA TYR A 568 24.77 3.30 14.27
C TYR A 568 24.90 4.52 15.19
N SER A 569 26.07 4.77 15.73
CA SER A 569 26.35 5.84 16.70
C SER A 569 26.80 7.15 16.07
N ALA A 570 26.69 7.32 14.75
CA ALA A 570 27.09 8.53 14.04
C ALA A 570 26.21 8.81 12.83
N LEU A 571 26.09 10.08 12.48
CA LEU A 571 25.43 10.49 11.24
C LEU A 571 26.38 10.31 10.06
N GLY A 572 26.00 9.49 9.10
CA GLY A 572 26.84 9.16 7.95
C GLY A 572 27.13 10.35 7.03
N PRO A 573 28.22 10.27 6.24
CA PRO A 573 28.72 11.38 5.43
C PRO A 573 27.88 11.67 4.18
N ASN A 574 26.96 10.77 3.80
CA ASN A 574 26.13 10.94 2.61
C ASN A 574 25.21 12.15 2.70
N VAL A 575 24.82 12.55 3.90
CA VAL A 575 23.98 13.73 4.18
C VAL A 575 24.57 15.02 3.60
N ALA A 576 25.89 15.16 3.64
CA ALA A 576 26.58 16.34 3.13
C ALA A 576 26.78 16.35 1.62
N LYS A 577 26.54 15.24 0.93
CA LYS A 577 26.71 15.15 -0.52
C LYS A 577 25.57 15.84 -1.26
N PRO A 578 25.80 16.31 -2.49
CA PRO A 578 24.70 16.72 -3.37
C PRO A 578 23.67 15.60 -3.50
N GLY A 579 22.40 15.93 -3.24
CA GLY A 579 21.32 14.93 -3.28
C GLY A 579 21.35 13.87 -2.18
N GLY A 580 22.14 14.08 -1.13
CA GLY A 580 22.31 13.10 -0.04
C GLY A 580 21.11 12.96 0.90
N VAL A 581 20.22 13.94 0.93
CA VAL A 581 18.94 13.90 1.64
C VAL A 581 17.83 14.09 0.64
N GLY A 582 16.73 13.41 0.84
CA GLY A 582 15.60 13.56 -0.09
C GLY A 582 14.37 12.78 0.34
N ALA A 583 13.28 13.09 -0.32
CA ALA A 583 12.03 12.34 -0.19
C ALA A 583 11.16 12.56 -1.43
N LYS A 584 10.37 11.56 -1.78
CA LYS A 584 9.38 11.62 -2.88
C LYS A 584 9.93 12.15 -4.22
N GLY A 585 11.13 11.71 -4.59
CA GLY A 585 11.76 12.08 -5.86
C GLY A 585 12.45 13.45 -5.89
N VAL A 586 12.42 14.21 -4.81
CA VAL A 586 13.15 15.47 -4.65
C VAL A 586 14.33 15.25 -3.71
N SER A 587 15.51 15.77 -4.06
CA SER A 587 16.70 15.63 -3.23
C SER A 587 17.47 16.95 -3.11
N TRP A 588 18.23 17.06 -2.02
CA TRP A 588 19.02 18.26 -1.71
C TRP A 588 20.26 17.90 -0.89
N SER A 589 21.18 18.86 -0.72
CA SER A 589 22.34 18.73 0.16
C SER A 589 22.04 19.36 1.50
N CYS A 590 22.50 18.72 2.58
CA CYS A 590 22.49 19.24 3.95
C CYS A 590 23.93 19.43 4.50
N ALA A 591 24.88 19.82 3.66
CA ALA A 591 26.26 20.04 4.09
C ALA A 591 26.40 21.12 5.20
N PRO A 592 25.73 22.29 5.15
CA PRO A 592 25.77 23.24 6.23
C PRO A 592 25.22 22.68 7.56
N GLU A 593 24.08 21.95 7.50
CA GLU A 593 23.45 21.35 8.68
C GLU A 593 24.32 20.25 9.27
N TYR A 594 25.01 19.51 8.43
CA TYR A 594 25.97 18.49 8.87
C TYR A 594 27.11 19.09 9.73
N GLU A 595 27.69 20.21 9.31
CA GLU A 595 28.71 20.91 10.08
C GLU A 595 28.15 21.54 11.36
N GLN A 596 26.93 22.08 11.32
CA GLN A 596 26.24 22.57 12.51
C GLN A 596 25.97 21.46 13.53
N LEU A 597 25.56 20.26 13.04
CA LEU A 597 25.33 19.08 13.88
C LEU A 597 26.62 18.59 14.53
N LYS A 598 27.79 18.65 13.85
CA LYS A 598 29.12 18.39 14.48
C LYS A 598 29.37 19.31 15.65
N ALA A 599 29.10 20.59 15.45
CA ALA A 599 29.34 21.60 16.52
C ALA A 599 28.37 21.40 17.71
N ARG A 600 27.16 20.97 17.44
CA ARG A 600 26.08 20.82 18.44
C ARG A 600 26.13 19.52 19.22
N LEU A 601 26.26 18.38 18.53
CA LEU A 601 26.24 17.04 19.11
C LEU A 601 27.64 16.52 19.48
N GLY A 602 28.68 17.24 19.03
CA GLY A 602 30.06 16.75 19.07
C GLY A 602 30.34 15.75 17.94
N VAL A 603 31.58 15.33 17.88
CA VAL A 603 32.06 14.39 16.89
C VAL A 603 32.52 13.10 17.54
N VAL A 604 32.47 12.01 16.77
CA VAL A 604 33.07 10.75 17.16
C VAL A 604 34.58 10.91 17.17
N SER A 605 35.22 10.61 18.31
CA SER A 605 36.68 10.74 18.50
C SER A 605 37.42 9.42 18.32
N GLU A 606 36.72 8.30 18.38
CA GLU A 606 37.31 6.98 18.22
C GLU A 606 37.75 6.76 16.77
N PRO A 607 38.97 6.22 16.54
CA PRO A 607 39.46 5.92 15.20
C PRO A 607 38.56 4.91 14.48
N GLY A 608 38.31 5.15 13.21
CA GLY A 608 37.52 4.24 12.35
C GLY A 608 36.61 4.96 11.38
N VAL A 609 35.61 4.23 10.85
CA VAL A 609 34.73 4.69 9.77
C VAL A 609 33.90 5.92 10.12
N SER A 610 33.62 6.16 11.38
CA SER A 610 32.81 7.29 11.86
C SER A 610 33.62 8.44 12.51
N GLU A 611 34.97 8.37 12.50
CA GLU A 611 35.81 9.42 13.07
C GLU A 611 35.50 10.81 12.47
N GLY A 612 35.30 11.79 13.32
CA GLY A 612 34.99 13.17 12.92
C GLY A 612 33.57 13.41 12.42
N MET A 613 32.69 12.41 12.47
CA MET A 613 31.27 12.55 12.10
C MET A 613 30.41 13.01 13.28
N PRO A 614 29.25 13.65 13.04
CA PRO A 614 28.32 13.98 14.11
C PRO A 614 27.93 12.73 14.92
N ARG A 615 28.04 12.85 16.24
CA ARG A 615 27.76 11.75 17.17
C ARG A 615 26.26 11.61 17.43
N ILE A 616 25.79 10.38 17.61
CA ILE A 616 24.42 10.05 18.02
C ILE A 616 24.49 9.15 19.26
N ASP A 617 24.36 9.75 20.44
CA ASP A 617 24.47 8.99 21.69
C ASP A 617 23.15 8.39 22.14
N ASN A 618 22.04 9.06 21.85
CA ASN A 618 20.71 8.71 22.34
C ASN A 618 19.59 9.13 21.37
N ALA A 619 18.37 8.79 21.71
CA ALA A 619 17.19 9.09 20.89
C ALA A 619 16.94 10.60 20.71
N LYS A 620 17.31 11.45 21.69
CA LYS A 620 17.15 12.90 21.58
C LYS A 620 18.07 13.47 20.51
N ASP A 621 19.30 12.97 20.39
CA ASP A 621 20.23 13.38 19.34
C ASP A 621 19.68 13.01 17.96
N ALA A 622 19.08 11.83 17.84
CA ALA A 622 18.41 11.43 16.61
C ALA A 622 17.24 12.37 16.26
N CYS A 623 16.45 12.79 17.24
CA CYS A 623 15.36 13.78 17.03
C CYS A 623 15.91 15.13 16.55
N GLU A 624 17.02 15.61 17.12
CA GLU A 624 17.66 16.85 16.68
C GLU A 624 18.17 16.76 15.24
N ILE A 625 18.71 15.62 14.84
CA ILE A 625 19.14 15.38 13.47
C ILE A 625 17.92 15.37 12.53
N MET A 626 16.84 14.70 12.90
CA MET A 626 15.61 14.69 12.10
C MET A 626 15.08 16.11 11.86
N LEU A 627 15.06 16.95 12.90
CA LEU A 627 14.63 18.34 12.79
C LEU A 627 15.57 19.18 11.91
N ALA A 628 16.88 18.97 12.04
CA ALA A 628 17.88 19.75 11.30
C ALA A 628 17.89 19.45 9.80
N LEU A 629 17.58 18.22 9.41
CA LEU A 629 17.70 17.74 8.01
C LEU A 629 16.41 17.83 7.20
N SER A 630 15.30 18.21 7.81
CA SER A 630 13.99 18.17 7.16
C SER A 630 13.48 19.54 6.74
N PRO A 631 12.88 19.66 5.55
CA PRO A 631 12.29 20.90 5.08
C PRO A 631 11.10 21.36 5.93
N GLU A 632 10.43 20.44 6.63
CA GLU A 632 9.30 20.75 7.52
C GLU A 632 9.71 21.42 8.84
N SER A 633 10.98 21.43 9.16
CA SER A 633 11.50 21.93 10.44
C SER A 633 12.72 22.84 10.31
N ASN A 634 13.31 22.93 9.14
CA ASN A 634 14.43 23.78 8.82
C ASN A 634 14.18 24.58 7.54
N GLY A 635 14.02 25.91 7.68
CA GLY A 635 13.63 26.78 6.57
C GLY A 635 14.65 26.84 5.45
N ASP A 636 15.98 26.81 5.77
CA ASP A 636 17.02 26.76 4.75
C ASP A 636 16.96 25.46 3.93
N VAL A 637 16.68 24.33 4.59
CA VAL A 637 16.43 23.05 3.93
C VAL A 637 15.14 23.11 3.11
N GLY A 638 14.12 23.81 3.64
CA GLY A 638 12.87 24.08 2.95
C GLY A 638 13.09 24.78 1.61
N VAL A 639 13.87 25.87 1.59
CA VAL A 639 14.20 26.61 0.36
C VAL A 639 14.92 25.71 -0.65
N ARG A 640 15.89 24.90 -0.21
CA ARG A 640 16.61 23.99 -1.10
C ARG A 640 15.73 22.87 -1.66
N SER A 641 14.81 22.35 -0.85
CA SER A 641 13.89 21.29 -1.28
C SER A 641 12.91 21.79 -2.35
N TRP A 642 12.35 23.00 -2.15
CA TRP A 642 11.49 23.62 -3.15
C TRP A 642 12.24 23.98 -4.43
N ALA A 643 13.50 24.45 -4.33
CA ALA A 643 14.33 24.68 -5.50
C ALA A 643 14.58 23.41 -6.32
N GLY A 644 14.71 22.25 -5.63
CA GLY A 644 14.79 20.96 -6.31
C GLY A 644 13.51 20.62 -7.08
N LEU A 645 12.34 20.88 -6.52
CA LEU A 645 11.06 20.67 -7.21
C LEU A 645 10.84 21.70 -8.34
N GLU A 646 11.24 22.96 -8.14
CA GLU A 646 11.22 23.97 -9.19
C GLU A 646 12.01 23.55 -10.44
N LYS A 647 13.18 22.96 -10.20
CA LYS A 647 14.02 22.45 -11.29
C LYS A 647 13.32 21.34 -12.08
N GLN A 648 12.64 20.42 -11.37
CA GLN A 648 11.91 19.33 -12.01
C GLN A 648 10.69 19.80 -12.79
N THR A 649 9.90 20.72 -12.20
CA THR A 649 8.58 21.08 -12.72
C THR A 649 8.57 22.32 -13.61
N GLY A 650 9.60 23.15 -13.53
CA GLY A 650 9.64 24.46 -14.20
C GLY A 650 8.80 25.54 -13.52
N PHE A 651 8.10 25.26 -12.42
CA PHE A 651 7.33 26.23 -11.63
C PHE A 651 8.20 26.96 -10.60
N LYS A 652 7.77 28.15 -10.21
CA LYS A 652 8.35 28.89 -9.08
C LYS A 652 7.54 28.61 -7.83
N LEU A 653 8.17 28.02 -6.82
CA LEU A 653 7.54 27.53 -5.61
C LEU A 653 8.26 27.99 -4.32
N ASN A 654 9.40 28.65 -4.44
CA ASN A 654 10.21 29.08 -3.30
C ASN A 654 9.53 30.12 -2.39
N ASP A 655 8.51 30.82 -2.89
CA ASP A 655 7.68 31.69 -2.06
C ASP A 655 7.00 30.93 -0.90
N LEU A 656 6.86 29.61 -1.02
CA LEU A 656 6.28 28.76 0.01
C LEU A 656 7.19 28.55 1.24
N SER A 657 8.49 28.67 1.08
CA SER A 657 9.45 28.46 2.19
C SER A 657 10.28 29.70 2.56
N ARG A 658 10.49 30.65 1.66
CA ARG A 658 11.27 31.87 1.95
C ARG A 658 10.86 32.62 3.21
N PRO A 659 9.57 32.74 3.58
CA PRO A 659 9.17 33.45 4.79
C PRO A 659 9.61 32.79 6.10
N VAL A 660 9.93 31.48 6.04
CA VAL A 660 10.40 30.70 7.20
C VAL A 660 11.86 30.29 7.05
N GLN A 661 12.58 30.87 6.08
CA GLN A 661 13.94 30.46 5.78
C GLN A 661 14.87 30.52 7.00
N ASP A 662 14.77 31.56 7.81
CA ASP A 662 15.60 31.76 9.00
C ASP A 662 15.08 31.00 10.24
N GLN A 663 14.04 30.19 10.10
CA GLN A 663 13.45 29.46 11.22
C GLN A 663 13.97 28.02 11.23
N HIS A 664 14.53 27.64 12.37
CA HIS A 664 15.04 26.30 12.61
C HIS A 664 14.39 25.75 13.88
N LEU A 665 13.61 24.70 13.74
CA LEU A 665 12.99 24.02 14.87
C LEU A 665 14.05 23.16 15.57
N THR A 666 14.09 23.25 16.89
CA THR A 666 14.94 22.42 17.72
C THR A 666 14.08 21.63 18.70
N PHE A 667 14.56 20.51 19.19
CA PHE A 667 13.83 19.69 20.12
C PHE A 667 13.44 20.48 21.40
N GLU A 668 14.36 21.29 21.91
CA GLU A 668 14.09 22.17 23.05
C GLU A 668 13.01 23.21 22.72
N GLY A 669 13.11 23.85 21.55
CA GLY A 669 12.15 24.87 21.10
C GLY A 669 10.73 24.34 20.96
N ILE A 670 10.55 23.15 20.35
CA ILE A 670 9.22 22.53 20.22
C ILE A 670 8.71 21.95 21.54
N THR A 671 9.59 21.60 22.47
CA THR A 671 9.24 21.22 23.84
C THR A 671 8.70 22.43 24.63
N ALA A 672 9.33 23.58 24.47
CA ALA A 672 8.95 24.81 25.19
C ALA A 672 7.57 25.35 24.76
N ARG A 673 7.18 25.13 23.52
CA ARG A 673 5.87 25.56 22.99
C ARG A 673 5.46 24.75 21.78
N PRO A 674 4.13 24.49 21.59
CA PRO A 674 3.64 23.87 20.36
C PRO A 674 4.09 24.66 19.12
N THR A 675 4.71 23.98 18.17
CA THR A 675 5.24 24.62 16.96
C THR A 675 4.75 23.87 15.72
N LYS A 676 4.23 24.65 14.76
CA LYS A 676 3.82 24.12 13.46
C LYS A 676 5.05 23.79 12.63
N GLY A 677 4.98 22.68 11.91
CA GLY A 677 5.94 22.39 10.86
C GLY A 677 5.77 23.35 9.66
N PHE A 678 6.74 23.38 8.76
CA PHE A 678 6.70 24.19 7.57
C PHE A 678 6.16 23.38 6.39
N THR A 679 5.58 24.05 5.40
CA THR A 679 5.21 23.39 4.16
C THR A 679 6.44 22.93 3.39
N SER A 680 6.35 21.77 2.77
CA SER A 680 7.44 21.16 2.00
C SER A 680 6.91 20.46 0.76
N PRO A 681 7.76 20.06 -0.17
CA PRO A 681 7.33 19.22 -1.30
C PRO A 681 6.64 17.91 -0.88
N ASN A 682 6.88 17.46 0.36
CA ASN A 682 6.31 16.22 0.89
C ASN A 682 5.02 16.42 1.67
N TRP A 683 4.78 17.63 2.16
CA TRP A 683 3.69 17.91 3.07
C TRP A 683 3.16 19.32 2.89
N SER A 684 1.95 19.45 2.38
CA SER A 684 1.33 20.72 2.02
C SER A 684 0.22 21.18 2.96
N GLY A 685 -0.18 20.41 3.94
CA GLY A 685 -1.31 20.73 4.84
C GLY A 685 -1.00 21.78 5.92
N ILE A 686 -0.20 22.80 5.65
CA ILE A 686 0.33 23.76 6.64
C ILE A 686 0.02 25.18 6.26
N GLU A 687 -0.12 26.04 7.28
CA GLU A 687 -0.30 27.47 7.10
C GLU A 687 0.96 28.14 6.59
N VAL A 688 0.84 28.85 5.47
CA VAL A 688 1.88 29.70 4.90
C VAL A 688 1.26 31.07 4.64
N HIS A 689 1.87 32.13 5.17
CA HIS A 689 1.39 33.51 5.05
C HIS A 689 -0.07 33.74 5.52
N GLY A 690 -0.47 33.08 6.62
CA GLY A 690 -1.84 33.16 7.11
C GLY A 690 -2.88 32.37 6.29
N ARG A 691 -2.43 31.59 5.31
CA ARG A 691 -3.26 30.70 4.51
C ARG A 691 -2.95 29.25 4.82
N THR A 692 -3.98 28.46 5.10
CA THR A 692 -3.86 27.02 5.32
C THR A 692 -3.98 26.28 3.99
N TYR A 693 -3.01 25.45 3.66
CA TYR A 693 -3.03 24.54 2.51
C TYR A 693 -3.62 23.20 2.90
N ALA A 694 -4.69 22.83 2.21
CA ALA A 694 -5.27 21.49 2.31
C ALA A 694 -4.43 20.46 1.53
N PRO A 695 -4.56 19.15 1.79
CA PRO A 695 -4.02 18.13 0.94
C PRO A 695 -4.44 18.35 -0.53
N PHE A 696 -3.50 18.17 -1.44
CA PHE A 696 -3.66 18.38 -2.88
C PHE A 696 -3.91 19.83 -3.34
N GLU A 697 -3.97 20.83 -2.44
CA GLU A 697 -4.13 22.23 -2.84
C GLU A 697 -2.96 22.70 -3.70
N LEU A 698 -1.73 22.29 -3.38
CA LEU A 698 -0.55 22.58 -4.21
C LEU A 698 -0.69 21.99 -5.62
N ASN A 699 -1.26 20.81 -5.74
CA ASN A 699 -1.48 20.16 -7.03
C ASN A 699 -2.52 20.91 -7.88
N VAL A 700 -3.59 21.37 -7.26
CA VAL A 700 -4.71 22.02 -7.97
C VAL A 700 -4.45 23.52 -8.21
N GLN A 701 -4.00 24.27 -7.20
CA GLN A 701 -3.81 25.70 -7.30
C GLN A 701 -2.43 26.12 -7.82
N ARG A 702 -1.39 25.35 -7.49
CA ARG A 702 0.00 25.65 -7.87
C ARG A 702 0.48 24.73 -9.00
N LEU A 703 -0.39 23.84 -9.49
CA LEU A 703 -0.13 22.91 -10.59
C LEU A 703 1.12 22.03 -10.34
N VAL A 704 1.45 21.76 -9.08
CA VAL A 704 2.47 20.77 -8.75
C VAL A 704 1.96 19.39 -9.18
N PRO A 705 2.70 18.66 -10.00
CA PRO A 705 2.24 17.36 -10.49
C PRO A 705 1.92 16.37 -9.39
N PHE A 706 0.87 15.59 -9.56
CA PHE A 706 0.67 14.39 -8.76
C PHE A 706 1.77 13.37 -9.08
N HIS A 707 2.06 12.49 -8.14
CA HIS A 707 2.98 11.37 -8.34
C HIS A 707 2.32 10.29 -9.21
N THR A 708 2.01 10.64 -10.44
CA THR A 708 1.40 9.78 -11.46
C THR A 708 2.14 9.94 -12.77
N LEU A 709 1.99 8.98 -13.66
CA LEU A 709 2.64 8.99 -14.98
C LEU A 709 2.34 10.29 -15.78
N THR A 710 1.13 10.84 -15.63
CA THR A 710 0.72 12.07 -16.32
C THR A 710 0.84 13.31 -15.46
N GLY A 711 1.21 13.19 -14.20
CA GLY A 711 1.15 14.28 -13.22
C GLY A 711 -0.28 14.65 -12.79
N ARG A 712 -1.29 13.89 -13.18
CA ARG A 712 -2.71 14.13 -12.94
C ARG A 712 -3.39 12.94 -12.30
N GLN A 713 -4.50 13.15 -11.62
CA GLN A 713 -5.35 12.05 -11.14
C GLN A 713 -6.05 11.36 -12.32
N HIS A 714 -6.21 10.07 -12.27
CA HIS A 714 -6.82 9.24 -13.31
C HIS A 714 -8.12 8.62 -12.85
N PHE A 715 -9.19 8.77 -13.63
CA PHE A 715 -10.40 7.96 -13.46
C PHE A 715 -10.21 6.54 -14.01
N TYR A 716 -9.53 6.41 -15.14
CA TYR A 716 -9.26 5.15 -15.80
C TYR A 716 -7.82 4.72 -15.52
N MET A 717 -7.68 3.56 -14.91
CA MET A 717 -6.38 2.96 -14.62
C MET A 717 -5.96 2.09 -15.78
N ASP A 718 -5.01 2.61 -16.58
CA ASP A 718 -4.52 1.93 -17.80
C ASP A 718 -3.38 0.96 -17.47
N HIS A 719 -3.76 -0.15 -16.85
CA HIS A 719 -2.85 -1.25 -16.51
C HIS A 719 -3.51 -2.58 -16.88
N GLU A 720 -2.75 -3.51 -17.47
CA GLU A 720 -3.23 -4.80 -17.95
C GLU A 720 -4.03 -5.58 -16.89
N TRP A 721 -3.52 -5.64 -15.66
CA TRP A 721 -4.23 -6.32 -14.57
C TRP A 721 -5.51 -5.61 -14.15
N MET A 722 -5.53 -4.28 -14.20
CA MET A 722 -6.76 -3.52 -13.93
C MET A 722 -7.82 -3.80 -15.00
N ARG A 723 -7.40 -3.85 -16.27
CA ARG A 723 -8.28 -4.21 -17.39
C ARG A 723 -8.73 -5.67 -17.26
N GLY A 724 -7.80 -6.58 -16.92
CA GLY A 724 -8.09 -8.00 -16.72
C GLY A 724 -9.13 -8.27 -15.63
N LEU A 725 -9.09 -7.51 -14.54
CA LEU A 725 -10.06 -7.59 -13.46
C LEU A 725 -11.35 -6.81 -13.74
N GLY A 726 -11.42 -6.03 -14.82
CA GLY A 726 -12.55 -5.13 -15.07
C GLY A 726 -12.62 -3.96 -14.09
N GLU A 727 -11.50 -3.59 -13.51
CA GLU A 727 -11.38 -2.54 -12.48
C GLU A 727 -10.63 -1.28 -12.96
N SER A 728 -10.50 -1.08 -14.26
CA SER A 728 -9.92 0.16 -14.79
C SER A 728 -10.70 1.40 -14.36
N LEU A 729 -12.01 1.29 -14.22
CA LEU A 729 -12.88 2.26 -13.55
C LEU A 729 -13.35 1.70 -12.20
N PRO A 730 -13.77 2.55 -11.25
CA PRO A 730 -14.47 2.08 -10.06
C PRO A 730 -15.72 1.29 -10.43
N VAL A 731 -15.82 0.07 -9.93
CA VAL A 731 -16.92 -0.86 -10.17
C VAL A 731 -17.31 -1.49 -8.84
N TYR A 732 -18.60 -1.81 -8.67
CA TYR A 732 -19.02 -2.58 -7.51
C TYR A 732 -18.40 -3.97 -7.52
N ARG A 733 -17.80 -4.34 -6.41
CA ARG A 733 -17.29 -5.69 -6.16
C ARG A 733 -17.97 -6.24 -4.92
N PRO A 734 -18.60 -7.41 -5.00
CA PRO A 734 -19.17 -8.05 -3.82
C PRO A 734 -18.06 -8.36 -2.81
N PRO A 735 -18.40 -8.45 -1.52
CA PRO A 735 -17.45 -8.94 -0.53
C PRO A 735 -16.89 -10.27 -0.95
N LEU A 736 -15.59 -10.47 -0.77
CA LEU A 736 -14.94 -11.75 -1.02
C LEU A 736 -15.40 -12.76 0.04
N SER A 737 -16.56 -13.31 -0.13
CA SER A 737 -17.03 -14.44 0.66
C SER A 737 -16.97 -15.69 -0.21
N LEU A 738 -16.64 -16.80 0.39
CA LEU A 738 -16.56 -18.09 -0.30
C LEU A 738 -17.91 -18.51 -0.92
N ALA A 739 -19.02 -18.06 -0.32
CA ALA A 739 -20.35 -18.24 -0.88
C ALA A 739 -20.60 -17.38 -2.13
N ALA A 740 -20.07 -16.15 -2.16
CA ALA A 740 -20.21 -15.24 -3.31
C ALA A 740 -19.42 -15.72 -4.54
N ILE A 741 -18.37 -16.53 -4.34
CA ILE A 741 -17.53 -17.03 -5.41
C ILE A 741 -18.03 -18.37 -5.94
N GLY A 742 -19.03 -18.98 -5.30
CA GLY A 742 -19.74 -20.15 -5.82
C GLY A 742 -18.97 -21.47 -5.74
N GLU A 743 -17.88 -21.57 -4.98
CA GLU A 743 -17.01 -22.77 -5.01
C GLU A 743 -16.68 -23.45 -3.71
N ILE A 744 -16.97 -22.88 -2.58
CA ILE A 744 -17.07 -23.73 -1.41
C ILE A 744 -18.49 -24.27 -1.44
N SER A 745 -18.56 -25.41 -2.12
CA SER A 745 -19.78 -26.19 -2.25
C SER A 745 -20.29 -26.58 -0.88
N GLY A 746 -21.38 -26.06 -0.58
CA GLY A 746 -22.19 -26.37 0.56
C GLY A 746 -22.46 -25.11 1.36
N PRO A 747 -23.71 -24.89 1.69
CA PRO A 747 -24.01 -23.95 2.74
C PRO A 747 -23.13 -24.35 3.92
N ARG A 748 -22.49 -23.37 4.56
CA ARG A 748 -21.96 -23.57 5.89
C ARG A 748 -23.14 -23.89 6.76
N ILE A 749 -23.42 -25.19 6.78
CA ILE A 749 -24.59 -25.69 7.49
C ILE A 749 -24.30 -25.46 8.94
N PRO A 750 -25.18 -24.80 9.67
CA PRO A 750 -25.13 -24.78 11.11
C PRO A 750 -24.88 -26.22 11.59
N ARG A 751 -23.95 -26.41 12.50
CA ARG A 751 -23.68 -27.74 13.09
C ARG A 751 -24.91 -28.27 13.87
N THR A 752 -25.68 -27.30 14.35
CA THR A 752 -26.92 -27.54 15.07
C THR A 752 -27.98 -26.54 14.62
N ASP A 753 -29.23 -26.78 14.95
CA ASP A 753 -30.38 -25.88 14.73
C ASP A 753 -30.30 -24.58 15.56
N LYS A 754 -29.31 -24.47 16.48
CA LYS A 754 -29.04 -23.28 17.29
C LYS A 754 -27.90 -22.41 16.76
N ASP A 755 -27.21 -22.86 15.76
CA ASP A 755 -26.10 -22.12 15.18
C ASP A 755 -26.61 -20.97 14.28
N LEU A 756 -25.94 -19.84 14.35
CA LEU A 756 -26.21 -18.67 13.52
C LEU A 756 -25.11 -18.49 12.48
N VAL A 757 -25.51 -18.12 11.27
CA VAL A 757 -24.61 -17.69 10.21
C VAL A 757 -24.72 -16.17 10.08
N LEU A 758 -23.67 -15.45 10.44
CA LEU A 758 -23.68 -14.00 10.56
C LEU A 758 -22.54 -13.38 9.75
N ASN A 759 -22.76 -12.18 9.24
CA ASN A 759 -21.69 -11.37 8.66
C ASN A 759 -20.83 -10.80 9.78
N PHE A 760 -19.52 -11.13 9.74
CA PHE A 760 -18.56 -10.74 10.74
C PHE A 760 -17.88 -9.41 10.42
N LEU A 761 -17.87 -8.51 11.41
CA LEU A 761 -17.15 -7.22 11.37
C LEU A 761 -16.19 -7.13 12.55
N SER A 762 -15.07 -6.42 12.37
CA SER A 762 -14.05 -6.23 13.41
C SER A 762 -13.75 -4.75 13.68
N PRO A 763 -14.67 -4.05 14.37
CA PRO A 763 -14.49 -2.64 14.72
C PRO A 763 -13.48 -2.44 15.84
N HIS A 764 -13.03 -1.19 16.00
CA HIS A 764 -12.22 -0.80 17.15
C HIS A 764 -13.00 -0.89 18.47
N SER A 765 -12.30 -1.29 19.53
CA SER A 765 -12.84 -1.18 20.88
C SER A 765 -12.90 0.28 21.32
N LYS A 766 -13.92 0.62 22.07
CA LYS A 766 -14.02 1.92 22.73
C LYS A 766 -12.98 2.12 23.83
N TRP A 767 -12.51 1.04 24.43
CA TRP A 767 -11.76 1.04 25.69
C TRP A 767 -10.29 0.65 25.55
N SER A 768 -9.83 0.42 24.32
CA SER A 768 -8.44 0.05 24.04
C SER A 768 -7.94 0.67 22.76
N ILE A 769 -6.62 0.83 22.66
CA ILE A 769 -5.95 1.21 21.43
C ILE A 769 -5.25 -0.04 20.92
N HIS A 770 -5.83 -0.69 19.91
CA HIS A 770 -5.46 -2.05 19.57
C HIS A 770 -5.47 -2.95 20.82
N SER A 771 -4.40 -3.68 21.10
CA SER A 771 -4.30 -4.48 22.33
C SER A 771 -3.73 -3.69 23.54
N SER A 772 -3.31 -2.43 23.34
CA SER A 772 -2.86 -1.59 24.45
C SER A 772 -4.02 -1.27 25.38
N TYR A 773 -3.75 -1.33 26.68
CA TYR A 773 -4.70 -1.20 27.78
C TYR A 773 -5.68 -2.38 27.96
N SER A 774 -5.61 -3.44 27.13
CA SER A 774 -6.47 -4.61 27.31
C SER A 774 -6.17 -5.40 28.61
N ASP A 775 -5.03 -5.16 29.21
CA ASP A 775 -4.58 -5.71 30.51
C ASP A 775 -4.80 -4.74 31.68
N ASN A 776 -5.25 -3.50 31.41
CA ASN A 776 -5.57 -2.55 32.46
C ASN A 776 -6.88 -2.95 33.16
N HIS A 777 -6.85 -3.02 34.50
CA HIS A 777 -7.99 -3.47 35.30
C HIS A 777 -9.26 -2.66 35.04
N ILE A 778 -9.17 -1.33 35.06
CA ILE A 778 -10.32 -0.45 34.85
C ILE A 778 -10.90 -0.64 33.44
N MET A 779 -10.04 -0.74 32.42
CA MET A 779 -10.49 -0.95 31.05
C MET A 779 -11.16 -2.30 30.87
N ARG A 780 -10.69 -3.33 31.56
CA ARG A 780 -11.32 -4.67 31.56
C ARG A 780 -12.68 -4.68 32.24
N GLU A 781 -12.86 -3.96 33.32
CA GLU A 781 -14.18 -3.80 33.96
C GLU A 781 -15.17 -3.10 33.01
N LEU A 782 -14.73 -2.06 32.31
CA LEU A 782 -15.54 -1.34 31.34
C LEU A 782 -15.89 -2.16 30.09
N SER A 783 -15.06 -3.13 29.74
CA SER A 783 -15.20 -4.02 28.58
C SER A 783 -15.61 -5.45 28.95
N ARG A 784 -16.32 -5.65 30.04
CA ARG A 784 -16.79 -6.97 30.54
C ARG A 784 -15.70 -8.03 30.70
N GLY A 785 -14.45 -7.62 30.85
CA GLY A 785 -13.33 -8.52 31.13
C GLY A 785 -12.67 -9.18 29.94
N GLY A 786 -12.99 -8.86 28.69
CA GLY A 786 -12.30 -9.35 27.51
C GLY A 786 -13.23 -9.85 26.41
N GLY A 787 -12.80 -10.79 25.61
CA GLY A 787 -13.42 -11.25 24.36
C GLY A 787 -14.94 -11.21 24.26
N GLU A 788 -15.46 -10.24 23.52
CA GLU A 788 -16.89 -9.98 23.36
C GLU A 788 -17.34 -10.30 21.93
N ILE A 789 -18.51 -10.94 21.82
CA ILE A 789 -19.18 -11.24 20.57
C ILE A 789 -20.54 -10.54 20.60
N TRP A 790 -20.70 -9.51 19.79
CA TRP A 790 -21.91 -8.70 19.78
C TRP A 790 -22.95 -9.28 18.82
N LEU A 791 -24.17 -9.44 19.29
CA LEU A 791 -25.28 -10.06 18.57
C LEU A 791 -26.53 -9.17 18.65
N ASN A 792 -27.33 -9.21 17.57
CA ASN A 792 -28.67 -8.66 17.58
C ASN A 792 -29.57 -9.45 18.53
N ASN A 793 -30.55 -8.78 19.16
CA ASN A 793 -31.48 -9.40 20.09
C ASN A 793 -32.30 -10.52 19.48
N ASP A 794 -32.78 -10.33 18.23
CA ASP A 794 -33.65 -11.31 17.58
C ASP A 794 -32.84 -12.52 17.12
N ASP A 795 -31.63 -12.28 16.63
CA ASP A 795 -30.67 -13.35 16.30
C ASP A 795 -30.36 -14.19 17.52
N ALA A 796 -30.00 -13.55 18.64
CA ALA A 796 -29.68 -14.23 19.89
C ALA A 796 -30.88 -15.04 20.40
N ALA A 797 -32.08 -14.45 20.38
CA ALA A 797 -33.31 -15.13 20.82
C ALA A 797 -33.63 -16.36 19.97
N SER A 798 -33.42 -16.29 18.64
CA SER A 798 -33.69 -17.41 17.74
C SER A 798 -32.82 -18.64 18.02
N ALA A 799 -31.60 -18.42 18.51
CA ALA A 799 -30.65 -19.47 18.88
C ALA A 799 -30.68 -19.82 20.39
N GLY A 800 -31.51 -19.13 21.18
CA GLY A 800 -31.57 -19.34 22.62
C GLY A 800 -30.36 -18.84 23.38
N ILE A 801 -29.66 -17.81 22.84
CA ILE A 801 -28.48 -17.19 23.42
C ILE A 801 -28.89 -16.06 24.37
N ALA A 802 -28.44 -16.12 25.61
CA ALA A 802 -28.60 -15.06 26.61
C ALA A 802 -27.37 -14.13 26.63
N ASP A 803 -27.58 -12.89 27.10
CA ASP A 803 -26.47 -11.96 27.33
C ASP A 803 -25.43 -12.58 28.30
N ASN A 804 -24.16 -12.48 27.95
CA ASN A 804 -23.04 -13.05 28.70
C ASN A 804 -22.84 -14.59 28.59
N ASP A 805 -23.57 -15.30 27.75
CA ASP A 805 -23.28 -16.69 27.44
C ASP A 805 -21.93 -16.81 26.72
N TRP A 806 -21.25 -17.95 26.92
CA TRP A 806 -20.05 -18.26 26.14
C TRP A 806 -20.43 -18.79 24.77
N LEU A 807 -19.83 -18.20 23.75
CA LEU A 807 -20.05 -18.55 22.36
C LEU A 807 -18.76 -19.01 21.70
N GLU A 808 -18.87 -19.91 20.75
CA GLU A 808 -17.83 -20.30 19.84
C GLU A 808 -18.14 -19.71 18.45
N CYS A 809 -17.29 -18.80 17.97
CA CYS A 809 -17.29 -18.35 16.58
C CYS A 809 -16.29 -19.14 15.78
N PHE A 810 -16.67 -19.65 14.65
CA PHE A 810 -15.80 -20.45 13.80
C PHE A 810 -16.06 -20.21 12.30
N ASN A 811 -15.04 -20.42 11.51
CA ASN A 811 -15.09 -20.48 10.07
C ASN A 811 -13.92 -21.33 9.53
N ALA A 812 -13.70 -21.34 8.22
CA ALA A 812 -12.62 -22.09 7.60
C ALA A 812 -11.21 -21.75 8.12
N ASN A 813 -11.01 -20.54 8.67
CA ASN A 813 -9.69 -20.11 9.13
C ASN A 813 -9.39 -20.50 10.58
N GLY A 814 -10.42 -20.58 11.44
CA GLY A 814 -10.20 -20.91 12.85
C GLY A 814 -11.38 -20.70 13.74
N VAL A 815 -11.12 -20.61 15.02
CA VAL A 815 -12.09 -20.53 16.11
C VAL A 815 -11.76 -19.39 17.06
N PHE A 816 -12.80 -18.71 17.53
CA PHE A 816 -12.72 -17.70 18.59
C PHE A 816 -13.79 -17.95 19.64
N MET A 817 -13.39 -17.92 20.90
CA MET A 817 -14.28 -18.03 22.06
C MET A 817 -14.46 -16.67 22.72
N GLY A 818 -15.70 -16.27 22.93
CA GLY A 818 -16.03 -15.02 23.58
C GLY A 818 -17.39 -15.02 24.28
N ARG A 819 -17.70 -13.94 24.99
CA ARG A 819 -18.99 -13.77 25.66
C ARG A 819 -19.95 -13.01 24.78
N ALA A 820 -21.21 -13.46 24.77
CA ALA A 820 -22.28 -12.76 24.07
C ALA A 820 -22.54 -11.38 24.67
N VAL A 821 -22.64 -10.36 23.83
CA VAL A 821 -23.22 -9.08 24.14
C VAL A 821 -24.46 -8.91 23.28
N VAL A 822 -25.62 -9.17 23.88
CA VAL A 822 -26.91 -9.08 23.18
C VAL A 822 -27.39 -7.64 23.19
N SER A 823 -27.57 -7.04 22.00
CA SER A 823 -27.85 -5.61 21.91
C SER A 823 -28.62 -5.24 20.63
N HIS A 824 -29.58 -4.32 20.77
CA HIS A 824 -30.27 -3.69 19.64
C HIS A 824 -29.36 -2.77 18.79
N ARG A 825 -28.12 -2.53 19.20
CA ARG A 825 -27.14 -1.74 18.43
C ARG A 825 -26.58 -2.47 17.22
N ILE A 826 -26.76 -3.77 17.16
CA ILE A 826 -26.28 -4.61 16.07
C ILE A 826 -27.43 -4.91 15.14
N PRO A 827 -27.31 -4.64 13.83
CA PRO A 827 -28.33 -5.03 12.86
C PRO A 827 -28.48 -6.55 12.78
N HIS A 828 -29.71 -7.01 12.46
CA HIS A 828 -30.00 -8.42 12.21
C HIS A 828 -29.05 -9.02 11.14
N GLY A 829 -28.61 -10.24 11.35
CA GLY A 829 -27.69 -10.97 10.44
C GLY A 829 -26.24 -10.49 10.53
N LYS A 830 -25.89 -9.65 11.50
CA LYS A 830 -24.54 -9.13 11.71
C LYS A 830 -24.01 -9.52 13.07
N THR A 831 -22.68 -9.67 13.13
CA THR A 831 -21.95 -9.76 14.40
C THR A 831 -20.69 -8.94 14.32
N TYR A 832 -20.24 -8.42 15.45
CA TYR A 832 -18.88 -7.92 15.49
C TYR A 832 -18.13 -8.34 16.76
N ILE A 833 -16.84 -8.46 16.57
CA ILE A 833 -15.86 -8.77 17.59
C ILE A 833 -14.84 -7.64 17.53
N HIS A 834 -14.59 -6.98 18.64
CA HIS A 834 -13.60 -5.91 18.67
C HIS A 834 -12.24 -6.46 18.23
N HIS A 835 -11.58 -5.74 17.29
CA HIS A 835 -10.26 -6.15 16.86
C HIS A 835 -9.23 -5.94 17.98
N ALA A 836 -8.08 -6.61 17.82
CA ALA A 836 -6.92 -6.39 18.66
C ALA A 836 -7.07 -6.78 20.14
N GLN A 837 -7.92 -7.71 20.44
CA GLN A 837 -7.97 -8.34 21.76
C GLN A 837 -6.84 -9.35 21.91
N GLU A 838 -6.38 -9.54 23.15
CA GLU A 838 -5.39 -10.58 23.44
C GLU A 838 -5.99 -11.97 23.20
N ARG A 839 -5.12 -12.87 22.71
CA ARG A 839 -5.50 -14.25 22.50
C ARG A 839 -5.72 -14.95 23.84
N THR A 840 -6.77 -15.74 23.92
CA THR A 840 -6.91 -16.71 24.98
C THR A 840 -5.90 -17.85 24.71
N VAL A 841 -4.90 -17.93 25.56
CA VAL A 841 -3.84 -18.95 25.51
C VAL A 841 -4.16 -20.13 26.42
N ASN A 842 -3.40 -21.21 26.27
CA ASN A 842 -3.55 -22.37 27.10
C ASN A 842 -3.38 -22.04 28.59
N VAL A 843 -4.31 -22.54 29.40
CA VAL A 843 -4.23 -22.45 30.83
C VAL A 843 -3.72 -23.79 31.37
N PRO A 844 -2.58 -23.83 32.08
CA PRO A 844 -2.07 -25.07 32.63
C PRO A 844 -3.12 -25.82 33.47
N LEU A 845 -3.15 -27.12 33.34
CA LEU A 845 -4.10 -28.01 34.04
C LEU A 845 -5.58 -27.86 33.66
N SER A 846 -5.90 -27.02 32.69
CA SER A 846 -7.26 -26.96 32.17
C SER A 846 -7.48 -28.03 31.11
N PRO A 847 -8.55 -28.83 31.20
CA PRO A 847 -8.85 -29.88 30.20
C PRO A 847 -9.27 -29.27 28.83
N LEU A 848 -9.58 -27.97 28.78
CA LEU A 848 -9.96 -27.26 27.57
C LEU A 848 -8.79 -26.49 26.95
N SER A 849 -7.62 -26.45 27.61
CA SER A 849 -6.43 -25.84 27.05
C SER A 849 -6.06 -26.46 25.72
N GLY A 850 -5.72 -25.62 24.73
CA GLY A 850 -5.39 -26.06 23.38
C GLY A 850 -6.59 -26.46 22.52
N THR A 851 -7.80 -26.49 23.07
CA THR A 851 -9.01 -26.85 22.31
C THR A 851 -10.01 -25.70 22.17
N ARG A 852 -9.84 -24.63 22.96
CA ARG A 852 -10.70 -23.44 22.97
C ARG A 852 -9.85 -22.20 23.18
N GLY A 853 -10.22 -21.09 22.54
CA GLY A 853 -9.52 -19.81 22.67
C GLY A 853 -9.60 -18.98 21.40
N GLY A 854 -8.46 -18.46 20.96
CA GLY A 854 -8.36 -17.65 19.75
C GLY A 854 -8.59 -16.15 19.96
N THR A 855 -8.61 -15.44 18.86
CA THR A 855 -8.95 -14.00 18.74
C THR A 855 -9.80 -13.77 17.50
N HIS A 856 -10.23 -12.53 17.27
CA HIS A 856 -10.89 -12.15 16.03
C HIS A 856 -10.06 -12.53 14.77
N ASN A 857 -8.74 -12.44 14.84
CA ASN A 857 -7.84 -12.79 13.75
C ASN A 857 -7.59 -14.30 13.59
N SER A 858 -8.09 -15.13 14.51
CA SER A 858 -8.21 -16.57 14.27
C SER A 858 -9.25 -16.87 13.17
N LEU A 859 -10.20 -15.97 12.96
CA LEU A 859 -11.24 -16.07 11.95
C LEU A 859 -10.85 -15.44 10.60
N THR A 860 -9.60 -15.00 10.45
CA THR A 860 -9.11 -14.32 9.25
C THR A 860 -7.86 -14.98 8.71
N ARG A 861 -7.53 -14.67 7.44
CA ARG A 861 -6.22 -14.94 6.84
C ARG A 861 -5.81 -13.79 5.92
N PRO A 862 -4.49 -13.58 5.66
CA PRO A 862 -4.06 -12.64 4.65
C PRO A 862 -4.53 -13.11 3.27
N LEU A 863 -5.11 -12.21 2.51
CA LEU A 863 -5.46 -12.38 1.10
C LEU A 863 -4.80 -11.25 0.33
N VAL A 864 -4.13 -11.58 -0.76
CA VAL A 864 -3.48 -10.58 -1.61
C VAL A 864 -4.26 -10.42 -2.90
N LYS A 865 -4.76 -9.21 -3.13
CA LYS A 865 -5.46 -8.89 -4.38
C LYS A 865 -4.43 -8.44 -5.43
N PRO A 866 -4.53 -8.86 -6.69
CA PRO A 866 -3.60 -8.45 -7.74
C PRO A 866 -3.45 -6.95 -7.92
N THR A 867 -4.53 -6.18 -7.78
CA THR A 867 -4.48 -4.72 -7.86
C THR A 867 -3.66 -4.08 -6.73
N GLN A 868 -3.55 -4.73 -5.58
CA GLN A 868 -2.70 -4.29 -4.46
C GLN A 868 -1.21 -4.54 -4.74
N MET A 869 -0.89 -5.44 -5.66
CA MET A 869 0.48 -5.74 -6.07
C MET A 869 1.06 -4.72 -7.05
N ILE A 870 0.22 -3.90 -7.64
CA ILE A 870 0.64 -2.90 -8.61
C ILE A 870 1.36 -1.71 -7.94
N GLY A 871 1.20 -1.55 -6.64
CA GLY A 871 1.80 -0.45 -5.88
C GLY A 871 1.05 0.89 -6.05
N GLY A 872 1.57 1.93 -5.43
CA GLY A 872 0.97 3.25 -5.55
C GLY A 872 -0.18 3.53 -4.56
N TYR A 873 -0.22 2.81 -3.47
CA TYR A 873 -1.09 3.13 -2.34
C TYR A 873 -0.35 4.10 -1.42
N GLY A 874 -0.60 5.37 -1.65
CA GLY A 874 -0.09 6.43 -0.79
C GLY A 874 -0.86 6.53 0.51
#